data_e98d7f85a3bbb40244db3ab6aca16827
#
_entry.id   e98d7f85a3bbb40244db3ab6aca16827
#
_cell.length_a   1.000
_cell.length_b   1.000
_cell.length_c   1.000
_cell.angle_alpha   90.00
_cell.angle_beta   90.00
_cell.angle_gamma   90.00
#
_symmetry.space_group_name_H-M   'P 1'
#
loop_
_entity.id
_entity.type
_entity.pdbx_description
1 polymer ?
#
loop_
_entity_poly.entity_id
_entity_poly.type
_entity_poly.pdbx_seq_one_letter_code
_entity_poly.pdbx_strand_id
1 'polypeptide(L)'
;MLKDGSAYIAERKGVLKKYNPSTKTTDVIATIPVNTKYTSAEGVVREAEEGLMGLTFDPGFEKNHWIYLYYAHPTEKKHVLSRWELVDDQLVEASKKDVIEVETQREVCCHTGGGMTWDKAGNLFLTVGNNTGNQQAAQTDERPGRASWDDQGHAGNTNDLRGKILRIHPEADGSYTIPEGNLYPKGTAKTRPEIYSMGHRNPWRISVDSKTGFVYWGEVGPDAGEDSEIGPRGYDELNQARKPGNFGWPWFVADDQAFPVFDYGTNKPLAKKDPKNLINNSPNNTGLEKLFPTEPTFIYYPYGVSEKFPLVGSGSRSATGGPVYHLSDFKNPKRPWPAYYENKWIAADFSRGWIMAISMKENGDYDSLERVLPNYHPVQPIDIKFGPEGDLYILEYGSNWFRKSDNSRLIRIEYNGGNRKPLVQIATDKKGGTVPFKATLSSDGTKDFDGDALKYSWKITSPGTAAQTFTTANPVVNFNKTGVYTATLTVTDTKGASNMESLKIIAGNEPPKVAVNLAGNQTFFFAGKPIQYDIAVADKEDGSLADGKIKPEQVAVSIDYTSQGFDYAEVVQSQRSVDASTQFAVARLLMDKSDCKVCHQPNSKSVGPAFADISGKYKGQAGALDQLVQKVLKGGSGVWGEVAMPAHPSLPIADVDVMVKYILNSTDKTLSSLPVKGEFTPTIPKGDNGNGSVLIRAAFTDRAVSGAKTIPAQTSEEMVILRSPEMNAAEAPIVKGAELKALGVAGLGFSVVPFANSYLGFNDIDLAGISVIELNASAQKREGSVGGKIEIHLDSPTGPIVGTQEVEIAPQVDIAKVMAEMESEKKNAKPGQVIKQRNPFERPPVKFTLKPTEGKHDLYFVFKNDNAKAIQPLMSFSKIKFFQ
;
A
#
# COMPACT_ATOMS: atom_id res chain seq x y z
N MET A 1 16.95 5.17 -0.16
CA MET A 1 17.34 6.57 -0.45
C MET A 1 18.73 6.57 -1.08
N LEU A 2 18.91 7.31 -2.18
CA LEU A 2 20.23 7.54 -2.78
C LEU A 2 20.80 8.90 -2.37
N LYS A 3 22.07 9.14 -2.65
CA LYS A 3 22.77 10.40 -2.29
C LYS A 3 22.24 11.64 -2.99
N ASP A 4 21.58 11.47 -4.15
CA ASP A 4 20.90 12.55 -4.87
C ASP A 4 19.53 12.92 -4.28
N GLY A 5 19.10 12.22 -3.23
CA GLY A 5 17.79 12.36 -2.59
C GLY A 5 16.68 11.56 -3.25
N SER A 6 16.96 10.76 -4.28
CA SER A 6 15.98 9.84 -4.85
C SER A 6 15.57 8.77 -3.84
N ALA A 7 14.26 8.48 -3.79
CA ALA A 7 13.70 7.44 -2.94
C ALA A 7 13.12 6.30 -3.78
N TYR A 8 13.56 5.07 -3.52
CA TYR A 8 12.99 3.88 -4.13
C TYR A 8 12.02 3.23 -3.17
N ILE A 9 10.86 2.86 -3.67
CA ILE A 9 9.72 2.38 -2.90
C ILE A 9 9.29 1.03 -3.47
N ALA A 10 9.21 0.02 -2.62
CA ALA A 10 8.70 -1.29 -2.96
C ALA A 10 7.23 -1.40 -2.52
N GLU A 11 6.34 -1.69 -3.45
CA GLU A 11 4.96 -2.02 -3.15
C GLU A 11 4.79 -3.52 -3.01
N ARG A 12 4.00 -3.96 -2.04
CA ARG A 12 3.80 -5.39 -1.72
C ARG A 12 3.46 -6.25 -2.94
N LYS A 13 2.69 -5.71 -3.90
CA LYS A 13 2.30 -6.42 -5.13
C LYS A 13 3.39 -6.48 -6.21
N GLY A 14 4.63 -6.15 -5.87
CA GLY A 14 5.80 -6.33 -6.73
C GLY A 14 6.23 -5.08 -7.49
N VAL A 15 5.55 -3.96 -7.37
CA VAL A 15 5.92 -2.72 -8.08
C VAL A 15 7.08 -2.04 -7.38
N LEU A 16 8.11 -1.70 -8.12
CA LEU A 16 9.24 -0.86 -7.70
C LEU A 16 9.09 0.53 -8.31
N LYS A 17 9.02 1.55 -7.45
CA LYS A 17 8.88 2.96 -7.84
C LYS A 17 10.10 3.78 -7.43
N LYS A 18 10.36 4.86 -8.16
CA LYS A 18 11.36 5.87 -7.82
C LYS A 18 10.73 7.25 -7.71
N TYR A 19 10.87 7.90 -6.58
CA TYR A 19 10.64 9.32 -6.44
C TYR A 19 11.89 10.10 -6.84
N ASN A 20 11.75 11.05 -7.75
CA ASN A 20 12.82 11.96 -8.19
C ASN A 20 12.61 13.34 -7.53
N PRO A 21 13.53 13.79 -6.66
CA PRO A 21 13.39 15.06 -5.94
C PRO A 21 13.53 16.30 -6.86
N SER A 22 14.19 16.15 -8.02
CA SER A 22 14.39 17.26 -8.95
C SER A 22 13.15 17.56 -9.80
N THR A 23 12.44 16.52 -10.23
CA THR A 23 11.19 16.63 -11.02
C THR A 23 9.94 16.58 -10.14
N LYS A 24 10.08 16.13 -8.88
CA LYS A 24 8.97 15.86 -7.93
C LYS A 24 7.95 14.85 -8.49
N THR A 25 8.41 13.91 -9.33
CA THR A 25 7.60 12.83 -9.88
C THR A 25 7.95 11.52 -9.24
N THR A 26 7.00 10.59 -9.28
CA THR A 26 7.22 9.19 -8.88
C THR A 26 6.93 8.31 -10.08
N ASP A 27 7.95 7.58 -10.54
CA ASP A 27 7.88 6.75 -11.74
C ASP A 27 7.98 5.27 -11.37
N VAL A 28 7.24 4.42 -12.09
CA VAL A 28 7.38 2.96 -11.99
C VAL A 28 8.62 2.55 -12.77
N ILE A 29 9.51 1.80 -12.12
CA ILE A 29 10.78 1.34 -12.71
C ILE A 29 10.71 -0.12 -13.13
N ALA A 30 10.06 -0.95 -12.32
CA ALA A 30 9.94 -2.38 -12.57
C ALA A 30 8.73 -2.96 -11.84
N THR A 31 8.30 -4.13 -12.29
CA THR A 31 7.35 -4.97 -11.57
C THR A 31 7.94 -6.37 -11.44
N ILE A 32 8.13 -6.80 -10.21
CA ILE A 32 8.65 -8.12 -9.87
C ILE A 32 7.46 -9.08 -9.71
N PRO A 33 7.41 -10.20 -10.42
CA PRO A 33 6.39 -11.22 -10.19
C PRO A 33 6.49 -11.77 -8.77
N VAL A 34 5.41 -11.68 -8.00
CA VAL A 34 5.37 -12.11 -6.60
C VAL A 34 4.07 -12.82 -6.26
N ASN A 35 4.12 -13.71 -5.28
CA ASN A 35 2.89 -14.22 -4.65
C ASN A 35 2.43 -13.29 -3.54
N THR A 36 1.11 -13.06 -3.43
CA THR A 36 0.50 -12.26 -2.35
C THR A 36 -0.61 -13.00 -1.62
N LYS A 37 -0.73 -14.33 -1.83
CA LYS A 37 -1.90 -15.09 -1.40
C LYS A 37 -1.53 -16.41 -0.72
N TYR A 38 -2.44 -16.86 0.14
CA TYR A 38 -2.42 -18.20 0.70
C TYR A 38 -3.76 -18.91 0.47
N THR A 39 -3.76 -20.23 0.58
CA THR A 39 -4.97 -21.05 0.48
C THR A 39 -5.23 -21.70 1.83
N SER A 40 -6.33 -21.33 2.49
CA SER A 40 -6.67 -21.88 3.79
C SER A 40 -6.98 -23.38 3.73
N ALA A 41 -7.07 -24.06 4.88
CA ALA A 41 -7.40 -25.47 4.97
C ALA A 41 -8.76 -25.82 4.31
N GLU A 42 -9.67 -24.83 4.26
CA GLU A 42 -10.97 -24.95 3.57
C GLU A 42 -10.89 -24.74 2.05
N GLY A 43 -9.70 -24.57 1.49
CA GLY A 43 -9.47 -24.29 0.06
C GLY A 43 -9.82 -22.87 -0.39
N VAL A 44 -9.97 -21.92 0.55
CA VAL A 44 -10.27 -20.52 0.23
C VAL A 44 -8.99 -19.74 0.03
N VAL A 45 -8.83 -19.10 -1.13
CA VAL A 45 -7.70 -18.21 -1.43
C VAL A 45 -7.94 -16.84 -0.78
N ARG A 46 -6.95 -16.35 -0.05
CA ARG A 46 -6.98 -15.06 0.67
C ARG A 46 -5.69 -14.29 0.48
N GLU A 47 -5.74 -12.97 0.66
CA GLU A 47 -4.54 -12.13 0.71
C GLU A 47 -3.67 -12.50 1.91
N ALA A 48 -2.34 -12.46 1.70
CA ALA A 48 -1.31 -12.69 2.70
C ALA A 48 -0.42 -11.45 2.85
N GLU A 49 0.44 -11.42 3.85
CA GLU A 49 1.50 -10.39 3.96
C GLU A 49 2.55 -10.54 2.86
N GLU A 50 2.68 -11.71 2.28
CA GLU A 50 3.63 -12.01 1.21
C GLU A 50 3.56 -11.03 0.04
N GLY A 51 4.67 -10.89 -0.67
CA GLY A 51 4.83 -10.02 -1.82
C GLY A 51 6.26 -9.55 -1.98
N LEU A 52 6.49 -8.33 -2.47
CA LEU A 52 7.77 -7.64 -2.43
C LEU A 52 7.88 -6.92 -1.08
N MET A 53 8.71 -7.45 -0.17
CA MET A 53 8.70 -7.08 1.24
C MET A 53 9.91 -6.24 1.64
N GLY A 54 11.00 -6.36 0.91
CA GLY A 54 12.24 -5.67 1.25
C GLY A 54 13.03 -5.19 0.04
N LEU A 55 13.69 -4.07 0.24
CA LEU A 55 14.58 -3.47 -0.75
C LEU A 55 15.76 -2.79 -0.02
N THR A 56 16.97 -2.98 -0.51
CA THR A 56 18.15 -2.21 -0.08
C THR A 56 19.14 -2.09 -1.21
N PHE A 57 19.91 -1.00 -1.18
CA PHE A 57 21.05 -0.84 -2.09
C PHE A 57 22.31 -1.43 -1.47
N ASP A 58 23.19 -1.94 -2.32
CA ASP A 58 24.54 -2.29 -1.92
C ASP A 58 25.30 -1.07 -1.40
N PRO A 59 26.12 -1.16 -0.36
CA PRO A 59 26.94 -0.04 0.10
C PRO A 59 27.85 0.55 -0.99
N GLY A 60 28.23 -0.27 -1.99
CA GLY A 60 29.00 0.14 -3.17
C GLY A 60 28.16 0.51 -4.39
N PHE A 61 26.86 0.77 -4.25
CA PHE A 61 25.92 0.99 -5.35
C PHE A 61 26.39 1.97 -6.43
N GLU A 62 27.08 3.04 -6.05
CA GLU A 62 27.63 4.01 -7.04
C GLU A 62 28.63 3.40 -8.03
N LYS A 63 29.19 2.24 -7.73
CA LYS A 63 30.18 1.54 -8.55
C LYS A 63 29.61 0.29 -9.21
N ASN A 64 28.82 -0.48 -8.44
CA ASN A 64 28.37 -1.81 -8.86
C ASN A 64 26.89 -1.82 -9.30
N HIS A 65 26.13 -0.76 -9.01
CA HIS A 65 24.70 -0.63 -9.32
C HIS A 65 23.83 -1.74 -8.75
N TRP A 66 24.23 -2.41 -7.66
CA TRP A 66 23.51 -3.54 -7.10
C TRP A 66 22.39 -3.10 -6.16
N ILE A 67 21.21 -3.68 -6.38
CA ILE A 67 20.03 -3.59 -5.53
C ILE A 67 19.63 -5.00 -5.08
N TYR A 68 19.23 -5.13 -3.84
CA TYR A 68 18.75 -6.37 -3.25
C TYR A 68 17.26 -6.27 -3.00
N LEU A 69 16.51 -7.28 -3.44
CA LEU A 69 15.07 -7.38 -3.30
C LEU A 69 14.73 -8.68 -2.58
N TYR A 70 13.89 -8.60 -1.53
CA TYR A 70 13.38 -9.76 -0.82
C TYR A 70 11.89 -9.91 -1.08
N TYR A 71 11.48 -11.03 -1.64
CA TYR A 71 10.12 -11.23 -2.12
C TYR A 71 9.65 -12.68 -2.06
N ALA A 72 8.31 -12.89 -2.02
CA ALA A 72 7.68 -14.18 -2.14
C ALA A 72 7.75 -14.69 -3.59
N HIS A 73 8.34 -15.87 -3.82
CA HIS A 73 8.41 -16.46 -5.15
C HIS A 73 7.00 -16.65 -5.74
N PRO A 74 6.74 -16.30 -7.01
CA PRO A 74 5.39 -16.25 -7.57
C PRO A 74 4.64 -17.59 -7.51
N THR A 75 5.34 -18.71 -7.65
CA THR A 75 4.75 -20.06 -7.73
C THR A 75 5.21 -21.00 -6.64
N GLU A 76 6.49 -20.99 -6.27
CA GLU A 76 7.06 -21.89 -5.27
C GLU A 76 6.84 -21.37 -3.85
N LYS A 77 6.69 -22.28 -2.89
CA LYS A 77 6.53 -21.94 -1.46
C LYS A 77 7.86 -21.55 -0.83
N LYS A 78 8.40 -20.41 -1.25
CA LYS A 78 9.64 -19.85 -0.73
C LYS A 78 9.68 -18.34 -0.85
N HIS A 79 10.45 -17.70 0.00
CA HIS A 79 10.88 -16.32 -0.17
C HIS A 79 12.30 -16.29 -0.73
N VAL A 80 12.62 -15.31 -1.54
CA VAL A 80 13.91 -15.18 -2.22
C VAL A 80 14.50 -13.81 -1.96
N LEU A 81 15.76 -13.78 -1.56
CA LEU A 81 16.61 -12.60 -1.61
C LEU A 81 17.38 -12.66 -2.92
N SER A 82 17.09 -11.74 -3.83
CA SER A 82 17.79 -11.62 -5.11
C SER A 82 18.56 -10.33 -5.19
N ARG A 83 19.73 -10.37 -5.86
CA ARG A 83 20.51 -9.20 -6.27
C ARG A 83 20.30 -8.93 -7.75
N TRP A 84 20.18 -7.65 -8.11
CA TRP A 84 20.01 -7.18 -9.47
C TRP A 84 20.95 -6.00 -9.74
N GLU A 85 21.27 -5.73 -10.99
CA GLU A 85 21.83 -4.46 -11.42
C GLU A 85 20.70 -3.50 -11.78
N LEU A 86 20.80 -2.26 -11.30
CA LEU A 86 19.89 -1.17 -11.62
C LEU A 86 20.65 -0.11 -12.41
N VAL A 87 20.44 -0.05 -13.72
CA VAL A 87 21.12 0.86 -14.63
C VAL A 87 20.08 1.74 -15.32
N ASP A 88 20.26 3.05 -15.32
CA ASP A 88 19.35 4.04 -15.95
C ASP A 88 17.88 3.81 -15.53
N ASP A 89 17.65 3.55 -14.24
CA ASP A 89 16.35 3.25 -13.65
C ASP A 89 15.67 2.00 -14.21
N GLN A 90 16.43 1.03 -14.70
CA GLN A 90 15.93 -0.26 -15.17
C GLN A 90 16.65 -1.42 -14.48
N LEU A 91 15.90 -2.41 -14.04
CA LEU A 91 16.46 -3.66 -13.56
C LEU A 91 16.98 -4.47 -14.76
N VAL A 92 18.24 -4.81 -14.75
CA VAL A 92 18.87 -5.65 -15.79
C VAL A 92 18.53 -7.11 -15.50
N GLU A 93 17.55 -7.67 -16.21
CA GLU A 93 17.04 -9.03 -15.96
C GLU A 93 18.13 -10.12 -15.98
N ALA A 94 19.08 -10.03 -16.91
CA ALA A 94 20.20 -10.97 -17.03
C ALA A 94 21.19 -10.92 -15.84
N SER A 95 21.16 -9.88 -15.02
CA SER A 95 22.04 -9.72 -13.85
C SER A 95 21.51 -10.37 -12.59
N LYS A 96 20.26 -10.82 -12.60
CA LYS A 96 19.60 -11.42 -11.43
C LYS A 96 20.42 -12.59 -10.87
N LYS A 97 20.64 -12.56 -9.55
CA LYS A 97 21.26 -13.62 -8.77
C LYS A 97 20.42 -13.88 -7.53
N ASP A 98 19.92 -15.09 -7.38
CA ASP A 98 19.25 -15.51 -6.14
C ASP A 98 20.30 -15.83 -5.10
N VAL A 99 20.32 -15.09 -3.99
CA VAL A 99 21.35 -15.11 -2.95
C VAL A 99 20.98 -16.07 -1.83
N ILE A 100 19.75 -15.93 -1.30
CA ILE A 100 19.20 -16.81 -0.25
C ILE A 100 17.78 -17.18 -0.61
N GLU A 101 17.42 -18.43 -0.38
CA GLU A 101 16.06 -18.93 -0.41
C GLU A 101 15.62 -19.37 0.99
N VAL A 102 14.41 -18.99 1.38
CA VAL A 102 13.79 -19.39 2.65
C VAL A 102 12.53 -20.17 2.34
N GLU A 103 12.48 -21.43 2.70
CA GLU A 103 11.28 -22.25 2.57
C GLU A 103 10.13 -21.67 3.38
N THR A 104 8.93 -21.65 2.79
CA THR A 104 7.73 -21.12 3.43
C THR A 104 6.56 -22.09 3.25
N GLN A 105 5.44 -21.81 3.91
CA GLN A 105 4.16 -22.46 3.69
C GLN A 105 3.15 -21.42 3.16
N ARG A 106 2.07 -21.85 2.51
CA ARG A 106 0.97 -20.99 2.02
C ARG A 106 -0.38 -21.58 2.39
N GLU A 107 -0.49 -22.11 3.61
CA GLU A 107 -1.71 -22.70 4.18
C GLU A 107 -2.34 -21.76 5.21
N VAL A 108 -1.50 -20.92 5.83
CA VAL A 108 -1.91 -19.88 6.76
C VAL A 108 -1.20 -18.58 6.43
N CYS A 109 -1.83 -17.44 6.79
CA CYS A 109 -1.26 -16.12 6.59
C CYS A 109 -0.14 -15.87 7.59
N CYS A 110 0.78 -15.15 7.15
CA CYS A 110 1.39 -13.93 7.69
C CYS A 110 2.77 -14.18 8.26
N HIS A 111 3.37 -13.12 8.85
CA HIS A 111 4.69 -13.07 9.46
C HIS A 111 5.83 -13.33 8.47
N THR A 112 6.06 -12.39 7.58
CA THR A 112 7.02 -12.53 6.49
C THR A 112 8.35 -11.85 6.75
N GLY A 113 8.38 -10.83 7.63
CA GLY A 113 9.58 -10.02 7.82
C GLY A 113 9.94 -9.20 6.56
N GLY A 114 11.20 -9.14 6.18
CA GLY A 114 11.71 -8.51 4.96
C GLY A 114 12.46 -7.20 5.20
N GLY A 115 12.68 -6.80 6.46
CA GLY A 115 13.56 -5.68 6.79
C GLY A 115 15.01 -6.00 6.43
N MET A 116 15.71 -5.04 5.80
CA MET A 116 17.14 -5.20 5.42
C MET A 116 17.95 -3.97 5.81
N THR A 117 19.18 -4.24 6.25
CA THR A 117 20.16 -3.20 6.60
C THR A 117 21.59 -3.74 6.46
N TRP A 118 22.55 -2.83 6.48
CA TRP A 118 23.97 -3.15 6.35
C TRP A 118 24.75 -2.69 7.58
N ASP A 119 25.77 -3.46 7.95
CA ASP A 119 26.79 -2.96 8.85
C ASP A 119 27.95 -2.29 8.08
N LYS A 120 28.87 -1.66 8.82
CA LYS A 120 30.04 -1.01 8.21
C LYS A 120 31.04 -1.96 7.53
N ALA A 121 30.98 -3.23 7.85
CA ALA A 121 31.82 -4.26 7.23
C ALA A 121 31.23 -4.78 5.90
N GLY A 122 30.06 -4.29 5.50
CA GLY A 122 29.37 -4.74 4.29
C GLY A 122 28.61 -6.05 4.47
N ASN A 123 28.26 -6.41 5.69
CA ASN A 123 27.39 -7.56 5.92
C ASN A 123 25.93 -7.12 5.87
N LEU A 124 25.12 -7.91 5.14
CA LEU A 124 23.68 -7.70 5.00
C LEU A 124 22.93 -8.43 6.12
N PHE A 125 22.09 -7.70 6.83
CA PHE A 125 21.10 -8.25 7.76
C PHE A 125 19.75 -8.34 7.08
N LEU A 126 19.04 -9.45 7.26
CA LEU A 126 17.72 -9.71 6.72
C LEU A 126 16.82 -10.27 7.83
N THR A 127 15.68 -9.65 8.08
CA THR A 127 14.65 -10.20 8.97
C THR A 127 13.76 -11.19 8.24
N VAL A 128 13.49 -12.32 8.86
CA VAL A 128 12.59 -13.36 8.35
C VAL A 128 11.59 -13.71 9.45
N GLY A 129 10.30 -13.55 9.17
CA GLY A 129 9.25 -13.95 10.10
C GLY A 129 9.09 -15.46 10.22
N ASN A 130 8.31 -15.90 11.19
CA ASN A 130 8.12 -17.34 11.47
C ASN A 130 7.24 -18.05 10.43
N ASN A 131 6.49 -17.30 9.61
CA ASN A 131 5.60 -17.84 8.58
C ASN A 131 4.56 -18.83 9.12
N THR A 132 3.98 -18.55 10.30
CA THR A 132 2.91 -19.31 10.94
C THR A 132 1.66 -18.46 11.19
N GLY A 133 0.56 -19.10 11.60
CA GLY A 133 -0.72 -18.42 11.79
C GLY A 133 -0.80 -17.59 13.07
N ASN A 134 -1.79 -16.69 13.11
CA ASN A 134 -2.03 -15.73 14.19
C ASN A 134 -2.75 -16.29 15.43
N GLN A 135 -3.13 -17.57 15.45
CA GLN A 135 -3.96 -18.10 16.51
C GLN A 135 -3.18 -18.19 17.82
N GLN A 136 -3.71 -17.56 18.86
CA GLN A 136 -3.21 -17.69 20.22
C GLN A 136 -3.13 -19.16 20.63
N ALA A 137 -2.03 -19.57 21.27
CA ALA A 137 -1.70 -20.93 21.64
C ALA A 137 -1.39 -21.91 20.49
N ALA A 138 -1.62 -21.58 19.25
CA ALA A 138 -1.32 -22.46 18.10
C ALA A 138 0.19 -22.53 17.77
N GLN A 139 1.02 -21.68 18.37
CA GLN A 139 2.47 -21.59 18.10
C GLN A 139 3.28 -22.84 18.54
N THR A 140 2.68 -23.77 19.24
CA THR A 140 3.29 -25.05 19.68
C THR A 140 2.42 -26.25 19.33
N ASP A 141 1.69 -26.24 18.21
CA ASP A 141 0.80 -27.32 17.80
C ASP A 141 1.58 -28.46 17.13
N GLU A 142 2.02 -29.42 17.95
CA GLU A 142 2.82 -30.57 17.54
C GLU A 142 2.02 -31.71 16.90
N ARG A 143 0.70 -31.58 16.71
CA ARG A 143 -0.13 -32.65 16.16
C ARG A 143 0.27 -33.01 14.73
N PRO A 144 0.15 -34.29 14.32
CA PRO A 144 0.43 -34.70 12.93
C PRO A 144 -0.35 -33.86 11.91
N GLY A 145 0.34 -33.40 10.87
CA GLY A 145 -0.22 -32.53 9.82
C GLY A 145 -0.34 -31.04 10.22
N ARG A 146 0.18 -30.66 11.39
CA ARG A 146 0.13 -29.28 11.91
C ARG A 146 1.51 -28.60 11.98
N ALA A 147 2.52 -29.14 11.31
CA ALA A 147 3.87 -28.58 11.35
C ALA A 147 3.95 -27.10 10.94
N SER A 148 3.06 -26.62 10.04
CA SER A 148 2.96 -25.20 9.66
C SER A 148 2.46 -24.29 10.80
N TRP A 149 1.99 -24.83 11.93
CA TRP A 149 1.54 -24.11 13.12
C TRP A 149 2.47 -24.28 14.32
N ASP A 150 3.50 -25.13 14.20
CA ASP A 150 4.45 -25.38 15.29
C ASP A 150 5.73 -24.57 15.11
N ASP A 151 5.78 -23.41 15.74
CA ASP A 151 6.93 -22.51 15.71
C ASP A 151 8.19 -23.07 16.39
N GLN A 152 8.04 -24.12 17.16
CA GLN A 152 9.20 -24.85 17.66
C GLN A 152 10.00 -25.48 16.52
N GLY A 153 9.31 -25.87 15.44
CA GLY A 153 9.91 -26.34 14.18
C GLY A 153 10.46 -25.22 13.28
N HIS A 154 10.14 -23.97 13.57
CA HIS A 154 10.54 -22.79 12.75
C HIS A 154 11.39 -21.82 13.58
N ALA A 155 10.77 -20.86 14.28
CA ALA A 155 11.46 -19.81 15.03
C ALA A 155 12.39 -20.39 16.12
N GLY A 156 11.95 -21.46 16.80
CA GLY A 156 12.72 -22.19 17.79
C GLY A 156 13.71 -23.23 17.23
N ASN A 157 13.78 -23.42 15.91
CA ASN A 157 14.62 -24.44 15.28
C ASN A 157 15.91 -23.82 14.75
N THR A 158 17.06 -24.30 15.21
CA THR A 158 18.38 -23.81 14.80
C THR A 158 18.75 -24.21 13.37
N ASN A 159 18.02 -25.10 12.74
CA ASN A 159 18.23 -25.58 11.37
C ASN A 159 17.19 -25.05 10.37
N ASP A 160 16.42 -24.03 10.75
CA ASP A 160 15.43 -23.36 9.91
C ASP A 160 15.73 -21.83 9.85
N LEU A 161 15.47 -21.20 8.71
CA LEU A 161 15.72 -19.76 8.52
C LEU A 161 14.52 -18.87 8.88
N ARG A 162 13.34 -19.43 9.16
CA ARG A 162 12.15 -18.70 9.56
C ARG A 162 12.21 -18.29 11.05
N GLY A 163 11.68 -17.12 11.37
CA GLY A 163 11.74 -16.55 12.72
C GLY A 163 13.18 -16.18 13.13
N LYS A 164 13.92 -15.56 12.23
CA LYS A 164 15.35 -15.25 12.39
C LYS A 164 15.68 -13.83 11.91
N ILE A 165 16.77 -13.30 12.43
CA ILE A 165 17.56 -12.27 11.77
C ILE A 165 18.80 -12.95 11.20
N LEU A 166 18.94 -12.91 9.89
CA LEU A 166 20.08 -13.49 9.18
C LEU A 166 21.16 -12.45 8.98
N ARG A 167 22.44 -12.84 8.98
CA ARG A 167 23.58 -11.99 8.63
C ARG A 167 24.51 -12.73 7.70
N ILE A 168 24.74 -12.18 6.53
CA ILE A 168 25.60 -12.72 5.47
C ILE A 168 26.49 -11.64 4.90
N HIS A 169 27.58 -12.02 4.22
CA HIS A 169 28.39 -11.12 3.40
C HIS A 169 28.22 -11.50 1.92
N PRO A 170 27.43 -10.73 1.14
CA PRO A 170 27.23 -11.00 -0.27
C PRO A 170 28.53 -10.83 -1.08
N GLU A 171 28.75 -11.72 -2.04
CA GLU A 171 29.95 -11.74 -2.89
C GLU A 171 29.62 -11.29 -4.33
N ALA A 172 30.63 -10.87 -5.06
CA ALA A 172 30.46 -10.33 -6.41
C ALA A 172 29.85 -11.33 -7.42
N ASP A 173 30.09 -12.61 -7.24
CA ASP A 173 29.58 -13.68 -8.11
C ASP A 173 28.09 -14.03 -7.85
N GLY A 174 27.50 -13.45 -6.78
CA GLY A 174 26.12 -13.72 -6.36
C GLY A 174 26.00 -14.77 -5.25
N SER A 175 27.12 -15.35 -4.82
CA SER A 175 27.21 -16.17 -3.61
C SER A 175 27.28 -15.28 -2.36
N TYR A 176 27.42 -15.89 -1.19
CA TYR A 176 27.70 -15.18 0.06
C TYR A 176 28.64 -15.99 0.94
N THR A 177 29.32 -15.28 1.83
CA THR A 177 30.11 -15.88 2.91
C THR A 177 29.45 -15.61 4.26
N ILE A 178 29.84 -16.38 5.28
CA ILE A 178 29.33 -16.23 6.64
C ILE A 178 30.33 -15.38 7.43
N PRO A 179 29.92 -14.19 7.90
CA PRO A 179 30.76 -13.36 8.76
C PRO A 179 31.02 -14.05 10.12
N GLU A 180 32.18 -13.82 10.69
CA GLU A 180 32.45 -14.24 12.08
C GLU A 180 31.47 -13.58 13.06
N GLY A 181 31.14 -14.29 14.14
CA GLY A 181 30.27 -13.80 15.21
C GLY A 181 28.77 -13.89 14.89
N ASN A 182 28.33 -14.76 13.98
CA ASN A 182 26.95 -15.23 13.94
C ASN A 182 26.69 -16.19 15.11
N LEU A 183 25.40 -16.50 15.40
CA LEU A 183 25.00 -17.32 16.56
C LEU A 183 25.64 -18.71 16.54
N TYR A 184 25.78 -19.28 15.33
CA TYR A 184 26.40 -20.61 15.16
C TYR A 184 27.57 -20.52 14.17
N PRO A 185 28.77 -21.05 14.57
CA PRO A 185 29.91 -21.18 13.67
C PRO A 185 29.56 -22.05 12.45
N LYS A 186 30.14 -21.71 11.30
CA LYS A 186 30.02 -22.52 10.07
C LYS A 186 30.47 -23.97 10.33
N GLY A 187 29.63 -24.93 9.91
CA GLY A 187 29.90 -26.36 10.06
C GLY A 187 29.37 -26.97 11.38
N THR A 188 28.73 -26.17 12.25
CA THR A 188 28.04 -26.73 13.43
C THR A 188 26.83 -27.54 12.95
N ALA A 189 26.82 -28.82 13.31
CA ALA A 189 25.74 -29.73 12.91
C ALA A 189 24.38 -29.26 13.43
N LYS A 190 23.32 -29.50 12.65
CA LYS A 190 21.95 -29.13 12.98
C LYS A 190 21.73 -27.63 13.18
N THR A 191 22.54 -26.78 12.53
CA THR A 191 22.39 -25.31 12.59
C THR A 191 22.54 -24.67 11.23
N ARG A 192 21.99 -23.49 11.11
CA ARG A 192 22.16 -22.61 9.94
C ARG A 192 23.15 -21.50 10.33
N PRO A 193 24.31 -21.41 9.69
CA PRO A 193 25.33 -20.43 10.04
C PRO A 193 24.96 -18.98 9.68
N GLU A 194 23.94 -18.78 8.85
CA GLU A 194 23.38 -17.47 8.49
C GLU A 194 22.70 -16.77 9.66
N ILE A 195 22.31 -17.51 10.71
CA ILE A 195 21.55 -17.01 11.84
C ILE A 195 22.40 -16.08 12.70
N TYR A 196 22.03 -14.79 12.74
CA TYR A 196 22.54 -13.82 13.70
C TYR A 196 21.75 -13.91 15.01
N SER A 197 20.41 -13.86 14.93
CA SER A 197 19.55 -14.12 16.09
C SER A 197 18.34 -14.98 15.72
N MET A 198 17.77 -15.64 16.73
CA MET A 198 16.63 -16.56 16.59
C MET A 198 15.56 -16.26 17.62
N GLY A 199 14.42 -16.97 17.52
CA GLY A 199 13.33 -16.80 18.48
C GLY A 199 12.50 -15.56 18.19
N HIS A 200 12.19 -15.32 16.90
CA HIS A 200 11.38 -14.20 16.43
C HIS A 200 10.04 -14.67 15.87
N ARG A 201 8.99 -13.87 16.07
CA ARG A 201 7.68 -14.09 15.44
C ARG A 201 7.58 -13.33 14.11
N ASN A 202 7.65 -12.02 14.15
CA ASN A 202 7.61 -11.17 12.95
C ASN A 202 8.50 -9.92 13.14
N PRO A 203 9.81 -10.05 13.03
CA PRO A 203 10.74 -8.93 13.15
C PRO A 203 10.55 -8.00 11.95
N TRP A 204 10.20 -6.75 12.23
CA TRP A 204 9.77 -5.80 11.24
C TRP A 204 10.59 -4.51 11.28
N ARG A 205 11.19 -4.18 10.15
CA ARG A 205 12.17 -3.10 9.98
C ARG A 205 13.33 -3.16 10.98
N ILE A 206 14.51 -3.10 10.43
CA ILE A 206 15.76 -3.34 11.16
C ILE A 206 16.76 -2.22 10.84
N SER A 207 17.60 -1.88 11.81
CA SER A 207 18.76 -1.01 11.62
C SER A 207 19.97 -1.55 12.40
N VAL A 208 21.16 -1.21 11.91
CA VAL A 208 22.43 -1.39 12.64
C VAL A 208 22.94 -0.02 13.00
N ASP A 209 23.16 0.21 14.28
CA ASP A 209 23.77 1.43 14.76
C ASP A 209 25.21 1.57 14.26
N SER A 210 25.46 2.62 13.54
CA SER A 210 26.75 2.87 12.90
C SER A 210 27.93 3.05 13.86
N LYS A 211 27.67 3.38 15.13
CA LYS A 211 28.74 3.58 16.14
C LYS A 211 28.98 2.34 17.00
N THR A 212 27.92 1.72 17.47
CA THR A 212 28.02 0.60 18.41
C THR A 212 28.00 -0.77 17.73
N GLY A 213 27.43 -0.85 16.50
CA GLY A 213 27.16 -2.11 15.83
C GLY A 213 25.96 -2.86 16.43
N PHE A 214 25.23 -2.28 17.38
CA PHE A 214 24.01 -2.87 17.93
C PHE A 214 22.93 -2.92 16.88
N VAL A 215 22.12 -3.98 16.93
CA VAL A 215 21.02 -4.20 15.98
C VAL A 215 19.69 -3.88 16.66
N TYR A 216 18.85 -3.11 15.97
CA TYR A 216 17.56 -2.65 16.47
C TYR A 216 16.44 -3.04 15.51
N TRP A 217 15.30 -3.50 16.01
CA TRP A 217 14.12 -3.83 15.21
C TRP A 217 12.83 -3.72 16.01
N GLY A 218 11.69 -3.61 15.28
CA GLY A 218 10.37 -3.83 15.84
C GLY A 218 9.98 -5.30 15.72
N GLU A 219 9.23 -5.83 16.67
CA GLU A 219 8.73 -7.20 16.71
C GLU A 219 7.22 -7.20 16.91
N VAL A 220 6.46 -7.74 15.96
CA VAL A 220 5.02 -7.84 16.07
C VAL A 220 4.65 -9.12 16.81
N GLY A 221 4.13 -8.96 18.01
CA GLY A 221 3.79 -10.06 18.92
C GLY A 221 2.39 -10.67 18.70
N PRO A 222 2.01 -11.69 19.50
CA PRO A 222 0.77 -12.42 19.32
C PRO A 222 -0.48 -11.62 19.67
N ASP A 223 -1.59 -11.89 18.98
CA ASP A 223 -2.89 -11.23 19.14
C ASP A 223 -3.67 -11.80 20.32
N ALA A 224 -3.25 -11.48 21.53
CA ALA A 224 -3.90 -11.88 22.79
C ALA A 224 -4.21 -10.63 23.63
N GLY A 225 -5.48 -10.37 23.90
CA GLY A 225 -5.93 -9.20 24.66
C GLY A 225 -5.67 -9.30 26.18
N GLU A 226 -5.71 -10.50 26.74
CA GLU A 226 -5.67 -10.77 28.19
C GLU A 226 -4.81 -11.99 28.50
N ASP A 227 -4.31 -12.06 29.72
CA ASP A 227 -3.66 -13.25 30.27
C ASP A 227 -4.68 -14.38 30.45
N SER A 228 -4.31 -15.60 30.10
CA SER A 228 -5.17 -16.77 30.20
C SER A 228 -4.40 -18.04 30.60
N GLU A 229 -5.09 -19.17 30.78
CA GLU A 229 -4.44 -20.46 31.02
C GLU A 229 -3.54 -20.90 29.85
N ILE A 230 -3.82 -20.41 28.62
CA ILE A 230 -3.05 -20.76 27.43
C ILE A 230 -1.83 -19.86 27.20
N GLY A 231 -1.67 -18.82 28.00
CA GLY A 231 -0.49 -17.97 27.96
C GLY A 231 -0.73 -16.51 28.36
N PRO A 232 0.34 -15.72 28.38
CA PRO A 232 0.26 -14.30 28.63
C PRO A 232 -0.47 -13.57 27.49
N ARG A 233 -0.97 -12.36 27.78
CA ARG A 233 -1.43 -11.43 26.74
C ARG A 233 -0.31 -11.15 25.73
N GLY A 234 -0.67 -10.76 24.55
CA GLY A 234 0.29 -10.40 23.53
C GLY A 234 0.97 -9.05 23.82
N TYR A 235 2.25 -8.98 23.48
CA TYR A 235 3.06 -7.78 23.52
C TYR A 235 3.77 -7.60 22.19
N ASP A 236 3.83 -6.36 21.71
CA ASP A 236 4.80 -5.98 20.71
C ASP A 236 6.07 -5.51 21.39
N GLU A 237 7.17 -5.60 20.69
CA GLU A 237 8.49 -5.36 21.24
C GLU A 237 9.31 -4.45 20.31
N LEU A 238 10.05 -3.54 20.94
CA LEU A 238 11.15 -2.84 20.30
C LEU A 238 12.43 -3.42 20.89
N ASN A 239 13.20 -4.12 20.09
CA ASN A 239 14.31 -4.95 20.52
C ASN A 239 15.68 -4.38 20.16
N GLN A 240 16.69 -4.69 20.98
CA GLN A 240 18.08 -4.34 20.81
C GLN A 240 18.94 -5.59 20.98
N ALA A 241 19.73 -5.96 19.98
CA ALA A 241 20.77 -6.98 20.10
C ALA A 241 22.16 -6.35 20.15
N ARG A 242 22.88 -6.58 21.23
CA ARG A 242 24.29 -6.16 21.39
C ARG A 242 25.27 -7.25 20.93
N LYS A 243 24.78 -8.45 20.79
CA LYS A 243 25.44 -9.67 20.34
C LYS A 243 24.40 -10.63 19.76
N PRO A 244 24.77 -11.64 19.00
CA PRO A 244 23.89 -12.71 18.58
C PRO A 244 23.22 -13.39 19.78
N GLY A 245 21.93 -13.74 19.65
CA GLY A 245 21.17 -14.32 20.75
C GLY A 245 19.85 -14.98 20.37
N ASN A 246 19.15 -15.48 21.38
CA ASN A 246 17.81 -16.06 21.26
C ASN A 246 16.81 -15.13 21.96
N PHE A 247 15.78 -14.67 21.25
CA PHE A 247 14.78 -13.71 21.74
C PHE A 247 13.47 -14.38 22.21
N GLY A 248 13.45 -15.69 22.30
CA GLY A 248 12.51 -16.46 23.13
C GLY A 248 11.27 -17.01 22.44
N TRP A 249 10.81 -16.46 21.30
CA TRP A 249 9.64 -17.02 20.62
C TRP A 249 9.92 -18.45 20.10
N PRO A 250 8.99 -19.41 20.25
CA PRO A 250 7.57 -19.28 20.63
C PRO A 250 7.25 -19.43 22.12
N TRP A 251 8.23 -19.58 22.99
CA TRP A 251 7.97 -19.90 24.39
C TRP A 251 7.85 -18.68 25.30
N PHE A 252 8.39 -17.55 24.89
CA PHE A 252 8.42 -16.31 25.68
C PHE A 252 8.01 -15.11 24.85
N VAL A 253 7.48 -14.10 25.54
CA VAL A 253 7.18 -12.77 25.02
C VAL A 253 7.48 -11.74 26.10
N ALA A 254 7.77 -10.50 25.70
CA ALA A 254 8.12 -9.42 26.62
C ALA A 254 9.29 -9.79 27.55
N ASP A 255 9.19 -9.52 28.85
CA ASP A 255 10.21 -9.77 29.86
C ASP A 255 10.13 -11.23 30.33
N ASP A 256 10.45 -12.19 29.44
CA ASP A 256 10.42 -13.64 29.65
C ASP A 256 9.05 -14.17 30.17
N GLN A 257 7.95 -13.55 29.78
CA GLN A 257 6.62 -14.06 30.09
C GLN A 257 6.35 -15.34 29.31
N ALA A 258 6.32 -16.46 30.05
CA ALA A 258 6.32 -17.78 29.45
C ALA A 258 4.92 -18.24 29.04
N PHE A 259 4.78 -18.71 27.79
CA PHE A 259 3.66 -19.54 27.35
C PHE A 259 3.83 -20.96 27.88
N PRO A 260 2.77 -21.59 28.39
CA PRO A 260 2.81 -23.02 28.65
C PRO A 260 2.87 -23.79 27.31
N VAL A 261 3.56 -24.91 27.29
CA VAL A 261 3.36 -25.87 26.19
C VAL A 261 1.92 -26.38 26.30
N PHE A 262 1.21 -26.46 25.17
CA PHE A 262 -0.20 -26.80 25.17
C PHE A 262 -0.42 -28.19 24.58
N ASP A 263 -1.09 -29.07 25.37
CA ASP A 263 -1.50 -30.38 24.88
C ASP A 263 -2.86 -30.30 24.19
N TYR A 264 -2.85 -30.30 22.89
CA TYR A 264 -4.04 -30.24 22.04
C TYR A 264 -4.88 -31.53 22.06
N GLY A 265 -4.31 -32.66 22.54
CA GLY A 265 -5.03 -33.90 22.71
C GLY A 265 -5.97 -33.88 23.90
N THR A 266 -5.49 -33.30 25.02
CA THR A 266 -6.26 -33.14 26.26
C THR A 266 -6.86 -31.75 26.42
N ASN A 267 -6.52 -30.82 25.54
CA ASN A 267 -6.92 -29.42 25.61
C ASN A 267 -6.51 -28.73 26.92
N LYS A 268 -5.27 -28.99 27.39
CA LYS A 268 -4.75 -28.45 28.64
C LYS A 268 -3.37 -27.83 28.49
N PRO A 269 -3.09 -26.78 29.27
CA PRO A 269 -1.74 -26.26 29.40
C PRO A 269 -0.86 -27.24 30.18
N LEU A 270 0.39 -27.39 29.71
CA LEU A 270 1.46 -28.14 30.37
C LEU A 270 2.45 -27.19 31.06
N ALA A 271 3.61 -27.72 31.43
CA ALA A 271 4.67 -26.94 32.07
C ALA A 271 5.23 -25.83 31.13
N LYS A 272 5.59 -24.71 31.73
CA LYS A 272 6.32 -23.63 31.06
C LYS A 272 7.80 -24.01 30.92
N LYS A 273 8.44 -23.54 29.86
CA LYS A 273 9.89 -23.68 29.66
C LYS A 273 10.66 -22.72 30.58
N ASP A 274 11.95 -23.04 30.83
CA ASP A 274 12.88 -22.16 31.55
C ASP A 274 13.71 -21.31 30.57
N PRO A 275 13.66 -19.96 30.63
CA PRO A 275 14.42 -19.12 29.75
C PRO A 275 15.94 -19.27 29.86
N LYS A 276 16.43 -19.69 31.01
CA LYS A 276 17.88 -19.94 31.28
C LYS A 276 18.36 -21.32 30.85
N ASN A 277 17.43 -22.28 30.69
CA ASN A 277 17.75 -23.65 30.29
C ASN A 277 16.69 -24.16 29.31
N LEU A 278 16.65 -23.51 28.14
CA LEU A 278 15.63 -23.74 27.13
C LEU A 278 15.93 -25.01 26.33
N ILE A 279 14.96 -25.91 26.29
CA ILE A 279 15.01 -27.19 25.57
C ILE A 279 13.87 -27.23 24.54
N ASN A 280 14.23 -27.41 23.27
CA ASN A 280 13.29 -27.64 22.18
C ASN A 280 13.22 -29.14 21.84
N ASN A 281 12.23 -29.82 22.40
CA ASN A 281 12.00 -31.25 22.20
C ASN A 281 10.79 -31.54 21.28
N SER A 282 10.35 -30.55 20.47
CA SER A 282 9.29 -30.76 19.50
C SER A 282 9.68 -31.83 18.47
N PRO A 283 8.73 -32.70 18.05
CA PRO A 283 8.96 -33.66 16.96
C PRO A 283 9.24 -33.00 15.61
N ASN A 284 8.90 -31.71 15.46
CA ASN A 284 9.16 -30.92 14.26
C ASN A 284 10.52 -30.20 14.30
N ASN A 285 11.26 -30.30 15.40
CA ASN A 285 12.59 -29.70 15.52
C ASN A 285 13.65 -30.56 14.83
N THR A 286 14.27 -30.05 13.78
CA THR A 286 15.42 -30.68 13.08
C THR A 286 16.77 -30.17 13.58
N GLY A 287 16.75 -29.16 14.44
CA GLY A 287 17.93 -28.47 14.98
C GLY A 287 18.46 -29.06 16.29
N LEU A 288 19.12 -28.21 17.05
CA LEU A 288 19.60 -28.54 18.39
C LEU A 288 18.43 -28.57 19.38
N GLU A 289 18.45 -29.49 20.31
CA GLU A 289 17.48 -29.55 21.40
C GLU A 289 17.76 -28.48 22.47
N LYS A 290 19.03 -28.35 22.87
CA LYS A 290 19.45 -27.34 23.85
C LYS A 290 19.75 -26.02 23.13
N LEU A 291 18.99 -24.99 23.47
CA LEU A 291 19.09 -23.64 22.92
C LEU A 291 19.86 -22.70 23.86
N PHE A 292 20.33 -21.59 23.32
CA PHE A 292 20.88 -20.52 24.15
C PHE A 292 19.79 -19.94 25.06
N PRO A 293 20.15 -19.46 26.26
CA PRO A 293 19.26 -18.66 27.10
C PRO A 293 18.65 -17.50 26.33
N THR A 294 17.47 -17.05 26.76
CA THR A 294 16.82 -15.89 26.16
C THR A 294 17.56 -14.60 26.49
N GLU A 295 17.55 -13.68 25.52
CA GLU A 295 18.00 -12.30 25.71
C GLU A 295 16.79 -11.45 26.11
N PRO A 296 16.95 -10.46 27.01
CA PRO A 296 15.85 -9.64 27.49
C PRO A 296 15.31 -8.69 26.42
N THR A 297 14.00 -8.50 26.40
CA THR A 297 13.34 -7.50 25.56
C THR A 297 13.68 -6.08 26.01
N PHE A 298 13.90 -5.17 25.05
CA PHE A 298 14.32 -3.80 25.37
C PHE A 298 13.14 -2.90 25.78
N ILE A 299 12.08 -2.84 24.95
CA ILE A 299 10.80 -2.16 25.25
C ILE A 299 9.66 -3.09 24.80
N TYR A 300 8.61 -3.21 25.60
CA TYR A 300 7.46 -4.02 25.27
C TYR A 300 6.14 -3.40 25.74
N TYR A 301 5.06 -3.64 25.00
CA TYR A 301 3.77 -3.05 25.33
C TYR A 301 2.59 -3.90 24.83
N PRO A 302 1.51 -4.01 25.66
CA PRO A 302 0.31 -4.77 25.34
C PRO A 302 -0.70 -3.91 24.52
N TYR A 303 -1.89 -4.43 24.25
CA TYR A 303 -3.02 -3.65 23.73
C TYR A 303 -3.48 -2.55 24.70
N GLY A 304 -3.47 -2.82 26.00
CA GLY A 304 -3.74 -1.83 27.03
C GLY A 304 -2.58 -0.84 27.22
N VAL A 305 -2.75 0.08 28.16
CA VAL A 305 -1.68 0.99 28.57
C VAL A 305 -0.57 0.19 29.26
N SER A 306 0.68 0.38 28.86
CA SER A 306 1.84 -0.20 29.53
C SER A 306 2.16 0.58 30.78
N GLU A 307 2.24 -0.07 31.95
CA GLU A 307 2.67 0.55 33.19
C GLU A 307 4.14 1.03 33.12
N LYS A 308 4.99 0.21 32.47
CA LYS A 308 6.44 0.49 32.31
C LYS A 308 6.72 1.56 31.24
N PHE A 309 5.91 1.60 30.17
CA PHE A 309 6.09 2.46 29.02
C PHE A 309 4.79 3.22 28.66
N PRO A 310 4.25 4.10 29.53
CA PRO A 310 2.91 4.67 29.35
C PRO A 310 2.77 5.55 28.10
N LEU A 311 3.86 6.14 27.60
CA LEU A 311 3.85 7.00 26.40
C LEU A 311 3.54 6.24 25.09
N VAL A 312 3.70 4.91 25.06
CA VAL A 312 3.32 4.12 23.87
C VAL A 312 1.80 4.08 23.66
N GLY A 313 1.00 4.43 24.71
CA GLY A 313 -0.45 4.49 24.63
C GLY A 313 -1.11 3.11 24.66
N SER A 314 -2.33 3.00 24.13
CA SER A 314 -3.14 1.78 24.04
C SER A 314 -3.76 1.64 22.64
N GLY A 315 -4.41 0.50 22.38
CA GLY A 315 -5.04 0.19 21.10
C GLY A 315 -4.30 -0.90 20.33
N SER A 316 -4.66 -1.09 19.06
CA SER A 316 -3.92 -1.96 18.14
C SER A 316 -2.44 -1.60 18.14
N ARG A 317 -1.58 -2.56 17.85
CA ARG A 317 -0.14 -2.39 17.92
C ARG A 317 0.54 -3.11 16.76
N SER A 318 1.66 -2.55 16.31
CA SER A 318 2.53 -3.11 15.28
C SER A 318 3.86 -2.38 15.32
N ALA A 319 4.74 -2.86 16.19
CA ALA A 319 6.04 -2.25 16.43
C ALA A 319 6.88 -2.20 15.15
N THR A 320 7.34 -1.02 14.79
CA THR A 320 8.13 -0.77 13.58
C THR A 320 9.48 -0.19 13.97
N GLY A 321 10.56 -0.89 13.66
CA GLY A 321 11.92 -0.43 13.87
C GLY A 321 12.27 0.76 12.96
N GLY A 322 13.34 1.46 13.31
CA GLY A 322 13.86 2.58 12.53
C GLY A 322 15.32 2.85 12.88
N PRO A 323 15.95 3.91 12.37
CA PRO A 323 17.38 4.16 12.50
C PRO A 323 17.75 4.78 13.86
N VAL A 324 18.99 4.55 14.30
CA VAL A 324 19.63 5.39 15.31
C VAL A 324 20.21 6.62 14.61
N TYR A 325 19.96 7.81 15.16
CA TYR A 325 20.46 9.06 14.58
C TYR A 325 21.87 9.36 15.00
N HIS A 326 22.76 9.56 14.02
CA HIS A 326 24.11 10.10 14.22
C HIS A 326 24.42 11.14 13.17
N LEU A 327 24.80 12.34 13.59
CA LEU A 327 25.18 13.40 12.66
C LEU A 327 26.38 12.98 11.78
N SER A 328 27.26 12.14 12.32
CA SER A 328 28.44 11.62 11.61
C SER A 328 28.10 10.72 10.42
N ASP A 329 26.88 10.21 10.30
CA ASP A 329 26.47 9.35 9.19
C ASP A 329 26.21 10.15 7.90
N PHE A 330 26.14 11.49 8.00
CA PHE A 330 25.86 12.38 6.87
C PHE A 330 27.08 13.20 6.48
N LYS A 331 27.36 13.27 5.19
CA LYS A 331 28.45 14.08 4.66
C LYS A 331 27.93 15.49 4.33
N ASN A 332 28.24 16.46 5.17
CA ASN A 332 27.82 17.87 5.00
C ASN A 332 26.29 18.03 4.80
N PRO A 333 25.48 17.51 5.72
CA PRO A 333 24.02 17.56 5.56
C PRO A 333 23.53 19.01 5.60
N LYS A 334 22.57 19.34 4.73
CA LYS A 334 21.98 20.69 4.67
C LYS A 334 20.89 20.91 5.72
N ARG A 335 20.27 19.82 6.18
CA ARG A 335 19.13 19.85 7.10
C ARG A 335 19.26 18.81 8.22
N PRO A 336 20.42 18.80 8.94
CA PRO A 336 20.64 17.81 9.98
C PRO A 336 19.62 18.01 11.11
N TRP A 337 19.21 16.92 11.72
CA TRP A 337 18.46 17.01 12.96
C TRP A 337 19.35 17.57 14.09
N PRO A 338 18.74 18.15 15.14
CA PRO A 338 19.51 18.75 16.24
C PRO A 338 20.38 17.72 16.96
N ALA A 339 21.47 18.18 17.52
CA ALA A 339 22.35 17.39 18.38
C ALA A 339 21.60 16.73 19.57
N TYR A 340 20.44 17.27 19.94
CA TYR A 340 19.52 16.67 20.91
C TYR A 340 19.13 15.22 20.58
N TYR A 341 19.03 14.89 19.29
CA TYR A 341 18.68 13.53 18.83
C TYR A 341 19.89 12.60 18.62
N GLU A 342 21.11 13.10 18.84
CA GLU A 342 22.32 12.29 18.72
C GLU A 342 22.26 11.05 19.62
N ASN A 343 22.57 9.87 19.09
CA ASN A 343 22.50 8.55 19.72
C ASN A 343 21.09 8.11 20.14
N LYS A 344 20.00 8.73 19.65
CA LYS A 344 18.65 8.25 19.92
C LYS A 344 18.17 7.33 18.80
N TRP A 345 17.49 6.26 19.19
CA TRP A 345 16.82 5.37 18.27
C TRP A 345 15.45 5.91 17.91
N ILE A 346 15.17 6.10 16.62
CA ILE A 346 13.88 6.58 16.12
C ILE A 346 13.07 5.37 15.69
N ALA A 347 11.97 5.10 16.36
CA ALA A 347 11.08 3.97 16.09
C ALA A 347 9.63 4.44 15.93
N ALA A 348 8.77 3.61 15.36
CA ALA A 348 7.35 3.89 15.17
C ALA A 348 6.48 2.70 15.57
N ASP A 349 5.18 2.95 15.63
CA ASP A 349 4.16 1.90 15.63
C ASP A 349 3.20 2.15 14.46
N PHE A 350 3.09 1.13 13.60
CA PHE A 350 2.24 1.17 12.43
C PHE A 350 0.75 1.36 12.78
N SER A 351 0.26 0.66 13.80
CA SER A 351 -1.16 0.69 14.16
C SER A 351 -1.54 1.90 15.00
N ARG A 352 -0.62 2.37 15.88
CA ARG A 352 -0.85 3.51 16.78
C ARG A 352 -0.49 4.85 16.16
N GLY A 353 0.20 4.84 15.01
CA GLY A 353 0.54 6.07 14.29
C GLY A 353 1.38 7.04 15.13
N TRP A 354 2.42 6.57 15.81
CA TRP A 354 3.36 7.41 16.52
C TRP A 354 4.82 7.18 16.10
N ILE A 355 5.63 8.19 16.33
CA ILE A 355 7.09 8.13 16.21
C ILE A 355 7.67 8.46 17.57
N MET A 356 8.62 7.65 18.04
CA MET A 356 9.33 7.81 19.29
C MET A 356 10.82 8.03 19.06
N ALA A 357 11.43 8.89 19.86
CA ALA A 357 12.87 8.94 20.03
C ALA A 357 13.20 8.26 21.38
N ILE A 358 14.00 7.21 21.31
CA ILE A 358 14.37 6.37 22.45
C ILE A 358 15.81 6.72 22.82
N SER A 359 16.00 7.21 24.04
CA SER A 359 17.31 7.53 24.60
C SER A 359 17.89 6.30 25.28
N MET A 360 19.19 6.06 25.06
CA MET A 360 19.97 5.03 25.70
C MET A 360 21.04 5.66 26.59
N LYS A 361 21.37 4.96 27.68
CA LYS A 361 22.54 5.24 28.51
C LYS A 361 23.83 4.93 27.74
N GLU A 362 24.98 5.36 28.23
CA GLU A 362 26.28 5.10 27.61
C GLU A 362 26.56 3.61 27.39
N ASN A 363 26.08 2.75 28.27
CA ASN A 363 26.20 1.31 28.14
C ASN A 363 25.18 0.65 27.20
N GLY A 364 24.31 1.45 26.58
CA GLY A 364 23.25 1.00 25.67
C GLY A 364 21.93 0.62 26.34
N ASP A 365 21.82 0.67 27.68
CA ASP A 365 20.57 0.38 28.37
C ASP A 365 19.52 1.48 28.10
N TYR A 366 18.24 1.09 28.22
CA TYR A 366 17.13 2.04 28.13
C TYR A 366 17.27 3.15 29.18
N ASP A 367 17.04 4.37 28.75
CA ASP A 367 16.98 5.55 29.60
C ASP A 367 15.56 6.14 29.62
N SER A 368 15.11 6.64 28.48
CA SER A 368 13.81 7.28 28.34
C SER A 368 13.28 7.19 26.90
N LEU A 369 12.00 7.50 26.73
CA LEU A 369 11.39 7.65 25.41
C LEU A 369 10.51 8.91 25.38
N GLU A 370 10.38 9.51 24.19
CA GLU A 370 9.59 10.71 23.97
C GLU A 370 8.91 10.67 22.60
N ARG A 371 7.76 11.35 22.47
CA ARG A 371 7.08 11.50 21.19
C ARG A 371 7.84 12.49 20.30
N VAL A 372 8.16 12.05 19.09
CA VAL A 372 8.62 12.95 18.03
C VAL A 372 7.39 13.45 17.29
N LEU A 373 7.28 14.78 17.11
CA LEU A 373 6.12 15.41 16.45
C LEU A 373 4.77 15.02 17.09
N PRO A 374 4.52 15.33 18.37
CA PRO A 374 3.35 14.85 19.09
C PRO A 374 2.01 15.30 18.50
N ASN A 375 2.00 16.32 17.66
CA ASN A 375 0.81 16.83 16.97
C ASN A 375 0.64 16.26 15.55
N TYR A 376 1.53 15.37 15.11
CA TYR A 376 1.45 14.68 13.83
C TYR A 376 1.23 13.19 14.07
N HIS A 377 0.21 12.65 13.46
CA HIS A 377 -0.13 11.23 13.52
C HIS A 377 0.09 10.59 12.13
N PRO A 378 1.22 9.90 11.92
CA PRO A 378 1.42 9.15 10.68
C PRO A 378 0.32 8.14 10.44
N VAL A 379 -0.13 8.04 9.19
CA VAL A 379 -1.14 7.06 8.78
C VAL A 379 -0.45 5.74 8.48
N GLN A 380 -0.29 4.90 9.50
CA GLN A 380 0.35 3.58 9.41
C GLN A 380 1.78 3.65 8.87
N PRO A 381 2.74 4.19 9.64
CA PRO A 381 4.14 4.30 9.23
C PRO A 381 4.76 2.90 9.05
N ILE A 382 5.14 2.57 7.82
CA ILE A 382 5.63 1.23 7.45
C ILE A 382 7.16 1.16 7.34
N ASP A 383 7.82 2.29 7.09
CA ASP A 383 9.28 2.41 7.06
C ASP A 383 9.71 3.81 7.44
N ILE A 384 10.86 3.93 8.10
CA ILE A 384 11.45 5.21 8.53
C ILE A 384 12.93 5.19 8.22
N LYS A 385 13.44 6.22 7.53
CA LYS A 385 14.85 6.36 7.19
C LYS A 385 15.28 7.83 7.20
N PHE A 386 16.53 8.09 7.52
CA PHE A 386 17.13 9.38 7.25
C PHE A 386 17.60 9.45 5.79
N GLY A 387 17.33 10.59 5.16
CA GLY A 387 17.84 10.91 3.85
C GLY A 387 19.27 11.49 3.91
N PRO A 388 19.93 11.67 2.75
CA PRO A 388 21.33 12.09 2.69
C PRO A 388 21.59 13.51 3.24
N GLU A 389 20.55 14.33 3.31
CA GLU A 389 20.62 15.70 3.81
C GLU A 389 20.30 15.81 5.32
N GLY A 390 20.08 14.67 6.00
CA GLY A 390 19.77 14.57 7.42
C GLY A 390 18.29 14.68 7.76
N ASP A 391 17.40 14.78 6.77
CA ASP A 391 15.95 14.80 6.95
C ASP A 391 15.43 13.41 7.31
N LEU A 392 14.35 13.33 8.07
CA LEU A 392 13.64 12.07 8.31
C LEU A 392 12.59 11.84 7.22
N TYR A 393 12.61 10.66 6.62
CA TYR A 393 11.57 10.19 5.70
C TYR A 393 10.73 9.10 6.36
N ILE A 394 9.42 9.20 6.16
CA ILE A 394 8.43 8.24 6.65
C ILE A 394 7.62 7.77 5.44
N LEU A 395 7.55 6.46 5.25
CA LEU A 395 6.64 5.86 4.30
C LEU A 395 5.35 5.47 5.03
N GLU A 396 4.23 6.09 4.64
CA GLU A 396 2.90 5.80 5.18
C GLU A 396 2.17 4.82 4.28
N TYR A 397 1.70 3.73 4.87
CA TYR A 397 0.94 2.68 4.18
C TYR A 397 -0.46 3.16 3.77
N GLY A 398 -1.04 4.06 4.55
CA GLY A 398 -2.42 4.50 4.39
C GLY A 398 -3.42 3.66 5.20
N SER A 399 -4.70 3.99 5.11
CA SER A 399 -5.75 3.46 6.02
C SER A 399 -6.28 2.06 5.66
N ASN A 400 -5.88 1.47 4.55
CA ASN A 400 -6.43 0.21 4.06
C ASN A 400 -5.44 -0.96 4.14
N TRP A 401 -5.76 -1.98 4.96
CA TRP A 401 -4.93 -3.19 5.06
C TRP A 401 -5.09 -4.09 3.84
N PHE A 402 -3.97 -4.43 3.17
CA PHE A 402 -3.90 -5.23 1.92
C PHE A 402 -4.65 -4.66 0.71
N ARG A 403 -5.08 -3.41 0.77
CA ARG A 403 -5.83 -2.73 -0.28
C ARG A 403 -5.14 -1.42 -0.65
N LYS A 404 -5.47 -0.87 -1.82
CA LYS A 404 -5.08 0.48 -2.18
C LYS A 404 -5.59 1.48 -1.14
N SER A 405 -4.73 2.41 -0.75
CA SER A 405 -5.08 3.54 0.11
C SER A 405 -4.75 4.84 -0.61
N ASP A 406 -5.75 5.71 -0.79
CA ASP A 406 -5.56 6.99 -1.46
C ASP A 406 -4.74 7.99 -0.61
N ASN A 407 -4.61 7.71 0.68
CA ASN A 407 -3.82 8.49 1.65
C ASN A 407 -2.45 7.86 1.98
N SER A 408 -1.98 6.87 1.20
CA SER A 408 -0.60 6.41 1.29
C SER A 408 0.36 7.44 0.67
N ARG A 409 1.51 7.68 1.31
CA ARG A 409 2.43 8.74 0.87
C ARG A 409 3.83 8.58 1.45
N LEU A 410 4.79 9.22 0.80
CA LEU A 410 6.13 9.43 1.33
C LEU A 410 6.20 10.84 1.93
N ILE A 411 6.52 10.93 3.21
CA ILE A 411 6.63 12.17 3.99
C ILE A 411 8.10 12.46 4.23
N ARG A 412 8.50 13.72 4.07
CA ARG A 412 9.81 14.23 4.50
C ARG A 412 9.62 15.23 5.64
N ILE A 413 10.33 15.01 6.72
CA ILE A 413 10.35 15.88 7.91
C ILE A 413 11.69 16.57 7.98
N GLU A 414 11.68 17.87 7.80
CA GLU A 414 12.85 18.71 7.87
C GLU A 414 12.92 19.39 9.25
N TYR A 415 14.06 19.27 9.91
CA TYR A 415 14.36 20.14 11.03
C TYR A 415 14.90 21.48 10.50
N ASN A 416 14.40 22.54 11.06
CA ASN A 416 14.86 23.87 10.74
C ASN A 416 15.28 24.62 11.99
N GLY A 417 16.59 24.76 12.16
CA GLY A 417 17.21 25.55 13.23
C GLY A 417 17.59 26.99 12.81
N GLY A 418 17.14 27.40 11.62
CA GLY A 418 17.49 28.69 11.04
C GLY A 418 16.44 29.22 10.08
N ASN A 419 16.83 30.17 9.20
CA ASN A 419 15.97 30.73 8.19
C ASN A 419 15.67 29.71 7.08
N ARG A 420 14.39 29.34 6.89
CA ARG A 420 13.94 28.44 5.83
C ARG A 420 13.83 29.17 4.49
N LYS A 421 14.13 28.47 3.42
CA LYS A 421 13.75 28.94 2.09
C LYS A 421 12.23 28.92 1.95
N PRO A 422 11.63 29.93 1.32
CA PRO A 422 10.21 29.91 1.02
C PRO A 422 9.79 28.67 0.22
N LEU A 423 8.63 28.10 0.55
CA LEU A 423 7.94 27.13 -0.30
C LEU A 423 7.30 27.93 -1.45
N VAL A 424 7.75 27.70 -2.68
CA VAL A 424 7.21 28.38 -3.86
C VAL A 424 6.19 27.48 -4.53
N GLN A 425 4.98 27.99 -4.74
CA GLN A 425 3.94 27.38 -5.56
C GLN A 425 3.58 28.33 -6.67
N ILE A 426 3.38 27.79 -7.89
CA ILE A 426 3.02 28.60 -9.05
C ILE A 426 1.87 27.95 -9.82
N ALA A 427 0.99 28.80 -10.33
CA ALA A 427 -0.10 28.40 -11.20
C ALA A 427 -0.35 29.46 -12.27
N THR A 428 -1.19 29.15 -13.24
CA THR A 428 -1.69 30.10 -14.22
C THR A 428 -3.12 29.73 -14.60
N ASP A 429 -3.96 30.72 -14.84
CA ASP A 429 -5.31 30.56 -15.37
C ASP A 429 -5.32 30.01 -16.80
N LYS A 430 -4.21 30.23 -17.56
CA LYS A 430 -4.07 29.77 -18.94
C LYS A 430 -2.67 29.26 -19.23
N LYS A 431 -2.60 27.98 -19.63
CA LYS A 431 -1.32 27.36 -20.06
C LYS A 431 -0.98 27.62 -21.51
N GLY A 432 -1.90 28.17 -22.32
CA GLY A 432 -1.72 28.54 -23.70
C GLY A 432 -2.87 29.44 -24.18
N GLY A 433 -2.71 29.98 -25.40
CA GLY A 433 -3.73 30.82 -26.04
C GLY A 433 -3.30 31.38 -27.38
N THR A 434 -4.28 31.71 -28.23
CA THR A 434 -4.06 32.48 -29.47
C THR A 434 -3.60 33.88 -29.14
N VAL A 435 -2.52 34.35 -29.80
CA VAL A 435 -2.00 35.70 -29.59
C VAL A 435 -2.86 36.77 -30.27
N PRO A 436 -3.07 37.97 -29.67
CA PRO A 436 -2.64 38.33 -28.32
C PRO A 436 -3.58 37.76 -27.21
N PHE A 437 -3.01 37.30 -26.11
CA PHE A 437 -3.80 36.93 -24.95
C PHE A 437 -3.15 37.37 -23.64
N LYS A 438 -3.93 37.33 -22.55
CA LYS A 438 -3.46 37.59 -21.21
C LYS A 438 -3.57 36.31 -20.37
N ALA A 439 -2.58 36.06 -19.53
CA ALA A 439 -2.65 35.06 -18.49
C ALA A 439 -2.30 35.68 -17.15
N THR A 440 -3.03 35.28 -16.14
CA THR A 440 -2.74 35.61 -14.75
C THR A 440 -1.85 34.52 -14.16
N LEU A 441 -0.67 34.88 -13.71
CA LEU A 441 0.20 33.99 -12.95
C LEU A 441 -0.19 34.10 -11.49
N SER A 442 -0.22 32.99 -10.78
CA SER A 442 -0.52 32.93 -9.36
C SER A 442 0.67 32.35 -8.59
N SER A 443 0.96 32.97 -7.45
CA SER A 443 1.85 32.45 -6.41
C SER A 443 1.07 31.94 -5.18
N ASP A 444 -0.24 31.73 -5.32
CA ASP A 444 -1.10 31.30 -4.22
C ASP A 444 -0.60 29.95 -3.66
N GLY A 445 -0.58 29.83 -2.34
CA GLY A 445 0.03 28.69 -1.64
C GLY A 445 1.54 28.84 -1.38
N THR A 446 2.20 29.86 -1.98
CA THR A 446 3.57 30.23 -1.61
C THR A 446 3.60 30.76 -0.17
N LYS A 447 4.48 30.20 0.66
CA LYS A 447 4.57 30.59 2.06
C LYS A 447 5.98 30.42 2.60
N ASP A 448 6.25 31.20 3.63
CA ASP A 448 7.40 31.03 4.49
C ASP A 448 6.96 30.37 5.81
N PHE A 449 7.66 29.31 6.23
CA PHE A 449 7.32 28.61 7.46
C PHE A 449 7.89 29.30 8.71
N ASP A 450 8.80 30.28 8.54
CA ASP A 450 9.31 31.10 9.63
C ASP A 450 8.43 32.34 9.85
N GLY A 451 7.45 32.57 8.96
CA GLY A 451 6.57 33.73 9.01
C GLY A 451 7.20 35.00 8.44
N ASP A 452 8.33 34.87 7.75
CA ASP A 452 9.01 36.01 7.15
C ASP A 452 8.22 36.59 5.96
N ALA A 453 8.28 37.90 5.80
CA ALA A 453 7.65 38.55 4.64
C ALA A 453 8.39 38.19 3.35
N LEU A 454 7.61 37.95 2.27
CA LEU A 454 8.11 37.46 1.00
C LEU A 454 8.21 38.56 -0.04
N LYS A 455 9.29 38.51 -0.84
CA LYS A 455 9.48 39.30 -2.04
C LYS A 455 9.39 38.40 -3.26
N TYR A 456 8.61 38.81 -4.25
CA TYR A 456 8.34 38.07 -5.47
C TYR A 456 9.09 38.65 -6.64
N SER A 457 9.65 37.80 -7.50
CA SER A 457 10.29 38.20 -8.73
C SER A 457 9.95 37.20 -9.84
N TRP A 458 9.05 37.58 -10.72
CA TRP A 458 8.70 36.83 -11.92
C TRP A 458 9.59 37.22 -13.08
N LYS A 459 10.06 36.25 -13.84
CA LYS A 459 10.79 36.42 -15.11
C LYS A 459 10.18 35.52 -16.17
N ILE A 460 9.64 36.15 -17.22
CA ILE A 460 9.01 35.45 -18.34
C ILE A 460 9.94 35.55 -19.52
N THR A 461 10.40 34.40 -20.05
CA THR A 461 11.37 34.33 -21.16
C THR A 461 10.88 33.46 -22.30
N SER A 462 11.23 33.82 -23.52
CA SER A 462 11.09 32.98 -24.73
C SER A 462 12.21 33.31 -25.71
N PRO A 463 12.77 32.35 -26.45
CA PRO A 463 13.82 32.61 -27.42
C PRO A 463 13.44 33.70 -28.41
N GLY A 464 14.31 34.72 -28.55
CA GLY A 464 14.09 35.83 -29.52
C GLY A 464 13.04 36.86 -29.08
N THR A 465 12.64 36.88 -27.82
CA THR A 465 11.80 37.92 -27.22
C THR A 465 12.48 38.55 -25.99
N ALA A 466 12.23 39.84 -25.75
CA ALA A 466 12.70 40.48 -24.51
C ALA A 466 12.00 39.85 -23.30
N ALA A 467 12.74 39.63 -22.25
CA ALA A 467 12.20 39.12 -21.00
C ALA A 467 11.25 40.16 -20.37
N GLN A 468 10.12 39.69 -19.85
CA GLN A 468 9.23 40.49 -19.01
C GLN A 468 9.49 40.15 -17.53
N THR A 469 9.46 41.15 -16.67
CA THR A 469 9.68 40.99 -15.23
C THR A 469 8.58 41.66 -14.44
N PHE A 470 8.18 41.03 -13.31
CA PHE A 470 7.15 41.54 -12.43
C PHE A 470 7.56 41.28 -10.97
N THR A 471 7.15 42.15 -10.04
CA THR A 471 7.42 42.02 -8.62
C THR A 471 6.15 41.79 -7.76
N THR A 472 5.01 41.78 -8.43
CA THR A 472 3.73 41.43 -7.74
C THR A 472 3.59 39.92 -7.57
N ALA A 473 2.87 39.49 -6.54
CA ALA A 473 2.64 38.06 -6.28
C ALA A 473 1.92 37.39 -7.44
N ASN A 474 0.87 38.03 -7.96
CA ASN A 474 0.01 37.50 -9.01
C ASN A 474 -0.07 38.47 -10.19
N PRO A 475 0.94 38.54 -11.12
CA PRO A 475 0.95 39.44 -12.25
C PRO A 475 0.05 38.97 -13.38
N VAL A 476 -0.52 39.90 -14.12
CA VAL A 476 -1.15 39.67 -15.43
C VAL A 476 -0.11 39.92 -16.54
N VAL A 477 0.16 38.85 -17.31
CA VAL A 477 1.19 38.88 -18.37
C VAL A 477 0.52 38.90 -19.73
N ASN A 478 1.02 39.80 -20.64
CA ASN A 478 0.54 39.89 -22.01
C ASN A 478 1.46 39.07 -22.95
N PHE A 479 0.88 38.15 -23.70
CA PHE A 479 1.57 37.37 -24.73
C PHE A 479 1.15 37.87 -26.12
N ASN A 480 2.00 38.68 -26.74
CA ASN A 480 1.71 39.31 -28.03
C ASN A 480 2.43 38.63 -29.20
N LYS A 481 3.35 37.75 -28.96
CA LYS A 481 4.12 37.01 -29.97
C LYS A 481 4.02 35.51 -29.74
N THR A 482 3.96 34.78 -30.84
CA THR A 482 3.97 33.30 -30.81
C THR A 482 5.28 32.79 -30.26
N GLY A 483 5.22 31.72 -29.46
CA GLY A 483 6.37 31.06 -28.87
C GLY A 483 6.06 30.27 -27.62
N VAL A 484 7.04 29.46 -27.20
CA VAL A 484 7.00 28.79 -25.90
C VAL A 484 7.69 29.67 -24.88
N TYR A 485 6.96 30.10 -23.86
CA TYR A 485 7.45 30.95 -22.80
C TYR A 485 7.69 30.11 -21.52
N THR A 486 8.76 30.47 -20.82
CA THR A 486 9.00 29.95 -19.48
C THR A 486 8.78 31.08 -18.47
N ALA A 487 7.83 30.93 -17.59
CA ALA A 487 7.58 31.83 -16.47
C ALA A 487 8.24 31.26 -15.21
N THR A 488 9.21 31.94 -14.67
CA THR A 488 9.94 31.59 -13.46
C THR A 488 9.60 32.56 -12.36
N LEU A 489 9.15 32.09 -11.22
CA LEU A 489 9.00 32.86 -10.00
C LEU A 489 10.17 32.56 -9.06
N THR A 490 10.88 33.58 -8.67
CA THR A 490 11.82 33.56 -7.55
C THR A 490 11.19 34.27 -6.37
N VAL A 491 11.17 33.61 -5.22
CA VAL A 491 10.66 34.17 -3.97
C VAL A 491 11.81 34.24 -2.97
N THR A 492 11.98 35.41 -2.34
CA THR A 492 13.04 35.68 -1.36
C THR A 492 12.41 36.21 -0.09
N ASP A 493 12.79 35.66 1.05
CA ASP A 493 12.37 36.14 2.36
C ASP A 493 13.15 37.39 2.80
N THR A 494 12.78 37.98 3.94
CA THR A 494 13.46 39.19 4.48
C THR A 494 14.85 38.93 5.01
N LYS A 495 15.21 37.68 5.26
CA LYS A 495 16.54 37.26 5.75
C LYS A 495 17.46 36.79 4.60
N GLY A 496 16.98 36.82 3.37
CA GLY A 496 17.77 36.55 2.15
C GLY A 496 17.76 35.12 1.63
N ALA A 497 17.04 34.17 2.22
CA ALA A 497 16.88 32.87 1.64
C ALA A 497 15.90 32.91 0.47
N SER A 498 16.20 32.18 -0.63
CA SER A 498 15.44 32.22 -1.88
C SER A 498 15.15 30.83 -2.40
N ASN A 499 14.03 30.72 -3.10
CA ASN A 499 13.64 29.51 -3.85
C ASN A 499 12.91 29.91 -5.14
N MET A 500 12.86 29.00 -6.14
CA MET A 500 12.24 29.29 -7.41
C MET A 500 11.49 28.07 -7.98
N GLU A 501 10.45 28.37 -8.77
CA GLU A 501 9.68 27.40 -9.55
C GLU A 501 9.38 27.96 -10.95
N SER A 502 9.15 27.08 -11.94
CA SER A 502 8.90 27.49 -13.33
C SER A 502 7.75 26.71 -13.96
N LEU A 503 6.98 27.38 -14.82
CA LEU A 503 5.98 26.74 -15.66
C LEU A 503 6.11 27.20 -17.12
N LYS A 504 5.58 26.41 -18.06
CA LYS A 504 5.56 26.74 -19.49
C LYS A 504 4.19 27.28 -19.91
N ILE A 505 4.20 28.29 -20.76
CA ILE A 505 3.02 28.89 -21.40
C ILE A 505 3.24 28.90 -22.94
N ILE A 506 2.29 28.38 -23.68
CA ILE A 506 2.35 28.25 -25.15
C ILE A 506 1.52 29.35 -25.76
N ALA A 507 2.18 30.31 -26.40
CA ALA A 507 1.52 31.41 -27.11
C ALA A 507 1.41 31.11 -28.61
N GLY A 508 0.20 31.12 -29.14
CA GLY A 508 -0.12 30.86 -30.55
C GLY A 508 -0.84 29.53 -30.78
N ASN A 509 -1.13 28.79 -29.72
CA ASN A 509 -1.97 27.63 -29.75
C ASN A 509 -2.74 27.54 -28.42
N GLU A 510 -4.07 27.41 -28.46
CA GLU A 510 -4.88 27.24 -27.26
C GLU A 510 -5.04 25.74 -26.95
N PRO A 511 -4.85 25.29 -25.69
CA PRO A 511 -5.09 23.88 -25.37
C PRO A 511 -6.54 23.49 -25.68
N PRO A 512 -6.78 22.33 -26.32
CA PRO A 512 -8.14 21.84 -26.52
C PRO A 512 -8.89 21.67 -25.22
N LYS A 513 -10.21 21.82 -25.27
CA LYS A 513 -11.12 21.53 -24.18
C LYS A 513 -11.77 20.18 -24.43
N VAL A 514 -11.56 19.25 -23.53
CA VAL A 514 -12.17 17.91 -23.57
C VAL A 514 -13.12 17.82 -22.39
N ALA A 515 -14.33 17.30 -22.59
CA ALA A 515 -15.30 17.06 -21.53
C ALA A 515 -15.94 15.69 -21.68
N VAL A 516 -16.05 14.97 -20.56
CA VAL A 516 -16.75 13.68 -20.43
C VAL A 516 -18.05 13.93 -19.73
N ASN A 517 -19.16 13.92 -20.47
CA ASN A 517 -20.50 14.11 -19.91
C ASN A 517 -21.15 12.75 -19.69
N LEU A 518 -21.60 12.48 -18.48
CA LEU A 518 -22.32 11.27 -18.12
C LEU A 518 -23.79 11.59 -17.81
N ALA A 519 -24.67 10.70 -18.21
CA ALA A 519 -26.05 10.72 -17.73
C ALA A 519 -26.14 9.89 -16.44
N GLY A 520 -26.89 10.43 -15.45
CA GLY A 520 -27.08 9.77 -14.15
C GLY A 520 -25.97 10.08 -13.14
N ASN A 521 -25.72 9.14 -12.24
CA ASN A 521 -24.81 9.34 -11.12
C ASN A 521 -23.35 9.51 -11.58
N GLN A 522 -22.66 10.53 -11.07
CA GLN A 522 -21.29 10.88 -11.44
C GLN A 522 -20.24 10.47 -10.39
N THR A 523 -20.66 9.77 -9.35
CA THR A 523 -19.76 9.21 -8.33
C THR A 523 -19.67 7.70 -8.39
N PHE A 524 -20.81 7.04 -8.61
CA PHE A 524 -20.90 5.59 -8.53
C PHE A 524 -21.29 4.95 -9.86
N PHE A 525 -20.72 3.77 -10.11
CA PHE A 525 -21.27 2.86 -11.11
C PHE A 525 -22.13 1.77 -10.43
N PHE A 526 -23.12 1.27 -11.14
CA PHE A 526 -23.93 0.14 -10.68
C PHE A 526 -23.79 -1.01 -11.67
N ALA A 527 -23.31 -2.16 -11.21
CA ALA A 527 -23.06 -3.31 -12.07
C ALA A 527 -24.33 -3.72 -12.83
N GLY A 528 -24.21 -3.94 -14.13
CA GLY A 528 -25.33 -4.31 -15.00
C GLY A 528 -26.29 -3.17 -15.36
N LYS A 529 -26.07 -1.95 -14.85
CA LYS A 529 -26.83 -0.77 -15.28
C LYS A 529 -26.05 0.05 -16.31
N PRO A 530 -26.69 0.44 -17.42
CA PRO A 530 -26.00 1.19 -18.46
C PRO A 530 -25.66 2.61 -18.03
N ILE A 531 -24.51 3.09 -18.45
CA ILE A 531 -24.02 4.46 -18.30
C ILE A 531 -23.93 5.06 -19.70
N GLN A 532 -24.74 6.11 -19.96
CA GLN A 532 -24.65 6.87 -21.20
C GLN A 532 -23.57 7.96 -21.06
N TYR A 533 -22.76 8.09 -22.08
CA TYR A 533 -21.70 9.09 -22.11
C TYR A 533 -21.71 9.86 -23.45
N ASP A 534 -21.28 11.11 -23.37
CA ASP A 534 -21.14 12.01 -24.52
C ASP A 534 -19.86 12.85 -24.35
N ILE A 535 -18.92 12.70 -25.28
CA ILE A 535 -17.62 13.39 -25.24
C ILE A 535 -17.74 14.67 -26.06
N ALA A 536 -17.44 15.79 -25.43
CA ALA A 536 -17.32 17.07 -26.11
C ALA A 536 -15.84 17.45 -26.25
N VAL A 537 -15.45 17.87 -27.46
CA VAL A 537 -14.11 18.41 -27.76
C VAL A 537 -14.29 19.70 -28.53
N ALA A 538 -13.59 20.74 -28.07
CA ALA A 538 -13.54 22.03 -28.74
C ALA A 538 -12.11 22.59 -28.66
N ASP A 539 -11.62 23.04 -29.78
CA ASP A 539 -10.34 23.68 -29.93
C ASP A 539 -10.52 24.96 -30.76
N LYS A 540 -9.80 26.01 -30.43
CA LYS A 540 -9.97 27.29 -31.10
C LYS A 540 -9.43 27.30 -32.52
N GLU A 541 -8.34 26.61 -32.72
CA GLU A 541 -7.64 26.51 -34.00
C GLU A 541 -8.21 25.39 -34.87
N ASP A 542 -8.61 24.27 -34.27
CA ASP A 542 -9.05 23.07 -34.98
C ASP A 542 -10.57 22.94 -35.12
N GLY A 543 -11.35 23.70 -34.31
CA GLY A 543 -12.81 23.67 -34.33
C GLY A 543 -13.37 22.76 -33.24
N SER A 544 -14.44 22.00 -33.50
CA SER A 544 -15.09 21.14 -32.50
C SER A 544 -15.66 19.86 -33.10
N LEU A 545 -15.97 18.90 -32.25
CA LEU A 545 -16.81 17.76 -32.62
C LEU A 545 -18.20 18.20 -33.09
N ALA A 546 -18.77 19.24 -32.45
CA ALA A 546 -20.10 19.72 -32.77
C ALA A 546 -20.20 20.36 -34.13
N ASP A 547 -19.16 21.07 -34.58
CA ASP A 547 -19.11 21.68 -35.93
C ASP A 547 -18.58 20.73 -37.00
N GLY A 548 -18.19 19.53 -36.64
CA GLY A 548 -17.70 18.46 -37.50
C GLY A 548 -16.28 18.68 -38.06
N LYS A 549 -15.53 19.71 -37.60
CA LYS A 549 -14.12 19.94 -37.99
C LYS A 549 -13.18 18.95 -37.29
N ILE A 550 -13.37 18.74 -36.01
CA ILE A 550 -12.75 17.61 -35.28
C ILE A 550 -13.56 16.37 -35.58
N LYS A 551 -12.90 15.32 -36.13
CA LYS A 551 -13.58 14.05 -36.42
C LYS A 551 -13.55 13.12 -35.23
N PRO A 552 -14.62 12.28 -35.00
CA PRO A 552 -14.69 11.34 -33.91
C PRO A 552 -13.44 10.43 -33.78
N GLU A 553 -12.86 10.07 -34.92
CA GLU A 553 -11.69 9.17 -34.98
C GLU A 553 -10.40 9.80 -34.46
N GLN A 554 -10.38 11.13 -34.30
CA GLN A 554 -9.25 11.88 -33.74
C GLN A 554 -9.29 11.94 -32.21
N VAL A 555 -10.41 11.55 -31.62
CA VAL A 555 -10.59 11.57 -30.16
C VAL A 555 -10.40 10.19 -29.59
N ALA A 556 -9.45 10.05 -28.67
CA ALA A 556 -9.20 8.80 -27.97
C ALA A 556 -10.19 8.67 -26.80
N VAL A 557 -11.05 7.65 -26.84
CA VAL A 557 -12.00 7.33 -25.76
C VAL A 557 -11.76 5.93 -25.28
N SER A 558 -11.58 5.76 -23.96
CA SER A 558 -11.42 4.46 -23.31
C SER A 558 -12.28 4.35 -22.06
N ILE A 559 -12.80 3.15 -21.81
CA ILE A 559 -13.56 2.81 -20.61
C ILE A 559 -13.05 1.45 -20.11
N ASP A 560 -12.47 1.45 -18.91
CA ASP A 560 -11.93 0.26 -18.28
C ASP A 560 -12.54 0.07 -16.88
N TYR A 561 -12.90 -1.17 -16.53
CA TYR A 561 -13.13 -1.56 -15.16
C TYR A 561 -11.81 -1.99 -14.53
N THR A 562 -11.50 -1.48 -13.36
CA THR A 562 -10.36 -1.90 -12.55
C THR A 562 -10.84 -2.57 -11.28
N SER A 563 -10.30 -3.74 -10.96
CA SER A 563 -10.52 -4.37 -9.65
C SER A 563 -10.01 -3.48 -8.52
N GLN A 564 -10.53 -3.67 -7.33
CA GLN A 564 -10.03 -2.96 -6.15
C GLN A 564 -8.52 -3.17 -5.97
N GLY A 565 -7.77 -2.08 -5.76
CA GLY A 565 -6.33 -2.12 -5.54
C GLY A 565 -5.46 -1.88 -6.79
N PHE A 566 -6.06 -1.54 -7.92
CA PHE A 566 -5.29 -1.05 -9.08
C PHE A 566 -4.85 0.40 -8.90
N ASP A 567 -3.63 0.70 -9.34
CA ASP A 567 -3.15 2.07 -9.44
C ASP A 567 -3.71 2.72 -10.71
N TYR A 568 -4.56 3.73 -10.56
CA TYR A 568 -5.14 4.45 -11.70
C TYR A 568 -4.08 5.15 -12.54
N ALA A 569 -2.98 5.64 -11.94
CA ALA A 569 -1.89 6.27 -12.68
C ALA A 569 -1.23 5.31 -13.67
N GLU A 570 -1.03 4.04 -13.28
CA GLU A 570 -0.50 3.01 -14.19
C GLU A 570 -1.47 2.70 -15.33
N VAL A 571 -2.77 2.61 -15.04
CA VAL A 571 -3.80 2.36 -16.07
C VAL A 571 -3.82 3.52 -17.08
N VAL A 572 -3.84 4.77 -16.59
CA VAL A 572 -3.80 5.97 -17.44
C VAL A 572 -2.52 6.04 -18.27
N GLN A 573 -1.37 5.71 -17.69
CA GLN A 573 -0.11 5.64 -18.43
C GLN A 573 -0.16 4.59 -19.54
N SER A 574 -0.73 3.41 -19.27
CA SER A 574 -0.97 2.37 -20.29
C SER A 574 -1.94 2.86 -21.39
N GLN A 575 -2.94 3.67 -21.05
CA GLN A 575 -3.87 4.27 -22.01
C GLN A 575 -3.23 5.36 -22.89
N ARG A 576 -2.17 6.00 -22.43
CA ARG A 576 -1.41 7.05 -23.18
C ARG A 576 -0.38 6.48 -24.15
N SER A 577 -0.09 5.19 -24.12
CA SER A 577 0.89 4.54 -24.99
C SER A 577 0.46 4.63 -26.45
N VAL A 578 1.34 5.17 -27.29
CA VAL A 578 1.06 5.56 -28.69
C VAL A 578 0.80 4.36 -29.62
N ASP A 579 1.35 3.19 -29.29
CA ASP A 579 1.31 1.99 -30.14
C ASP A 579 0.20 0.98 -29.76
N ALA A 580 -0.63 1.31 -28.78
CA ALA A 580 -1.63 0.39 -28.27
C ALA A 580 -3.05 0.96 -28.43
N SER A 581 -4.00 0.07 -28.70
CA SER A 581 -5.42 0.35 -28.52
C SER A 581 -5.66 0.98 -27.16
N THR A 582 -6.43 2.06 -27.08
CA THR A 582 -6.81 2.67 -25.80
C THR A 582 -7.67 1.77 -24.93
N GLN A 583 -8.28 0.73 -25.52
CA GLN A 583 -9.06 -0.27 -24.82
C GLN A 583 -8.19 -1.36 -24.20
N PHE A 584 -8.69 -2.01 -23.18
CA PHE A 584 -8.02 -3.11 -22.47
C PHE A 584 -6.67 -2.70 -21.82
N ALA A 585 -6.54 -1.44 -21.39
CA ALA A 585 -5.33 -0.98 -20.71
C ALA A 585 -5.01 -1.82 -19.46
N VAL A 586 -6.03 -2.19 -18.70
CA VAL A 586 -5.90 -3.07 -17.52
C VAL A 586 -5.38 -4.45 -17.91
N ALA A 587 -5.90 -5.06 -18.98
CA ALA A 587 -5.44 -6.37 -19.46
C ALA A 587 -3.98 -6.35 -19.88
N ARG A 588 -3.56 -5.33 -20.65
CA ARG A 588 -2.16 -5.16 -21.05
C ARG A 588 -1.24 -4.99 -19.85
N LEU A 589 -1.63 -4.15 -18.90
CA LEU A 589 -0.90 -3.94 -17.66
C LEU A 589 -0.74 -5.25 -16.85
N LEU A 590 -1.81 -6.05 -16.74
CA LEU A 590 -1.77 -7.37 -16.09
C LEU A 590 -0.84 -8.35 -16.80
N MET A 591 -0.85 -8.34 -18.14
CA MET A 591 0.05 -9.18 -18.94
C MET A 591 1.51 -8.73 -18.83
N ASP A 592 1.77 -7.44 -18.71
CA ASP A 592 3.11 -6.87 -18.50
C ASP A 592 3.66 -7.21 -17.10
N LYS A 593 2.76 -7.35 -16.13
CA LYS A 593 3.07 -7.78 -14.75
C LYS A 593 3.19 -9.30 -14.58
N SER A 594 2.98 -10.05 -15.65
CA SER A 594 3.06 -11.52 -15.67
C SER A 594 4.07 -12.00 -16.71
N ASP A 595 4.37 -13.29 -16.71
CA ASP A 595 5.34 -13.90 -17.61
C ASP A 595 4.76 -14.31 -18.99
N CYS A 596 3.53 -13.91 -19.31
CA CYS A 596 2.83 -14.29 -20.54
C CYS A 596 3.67 -14.01 -21.80
N LYS A 597 4.33 -12.84 -21.84
CA LYS A 597 5.11 -12.37 -23.00
C LYS A 597 6.41 -13.16 -23.24
N VAL A 598 6.88 -13.92 -22.27
CA VAL A 598 8.05 -14.80 -22.41
C VAL A 598 7.76 -15.91 -23.43
N CYS A 599 6.53 -16.44 -23.40
CA CYS A 599 6.13 -17.55 -24.24
C CYS A 599 5.20 -17.18 -25.40
N HIS A 600 4.47 -16.06 -25.29
CA HIS A 600 3.49 -15.62 -26.30
C HIS A 600 3.84 -14.26 -26.88
N GLN A 601 3.82 -14.14 -28.20
CA GLN A 601 3.96 -12.86 -28.91
C GLN A 601 2.62 -12.41 -29.50
N PRO A 602 2.40 -11.13 -29.76
CA PRO A 602 1.14 -10.63 -30.30
C PRO A 602 0.75 -11.30 -31.64
N ASN A 603 1.66 -11.34 -32.59
CA ASN A 603 1.36 -11.73 -33.99
C ASN A 603 2.27 -12.84 -34.53
N SER A 604 3.17 -13.39 -33.74
CA SER A 604 4.09 -14.46 -34.17
C SER A 604 4.19 -15.56 -33.11
N LYS A 605 4.30 -16.80 -33.59
CA LYS A 605 4.55 -17.93 -32.70
C LYS A 605 5.95 -17.82 -32.11
N SER A 606 6.07 -18.03 -30.79
CA SER A 606 7.36 -18.22 -30.11
C SER A 606 7.37 -19.60 -29.43
N VAL A 607 7.53 -19.70 -28.12
CA VAL A 607 7.36 -20.96 -27.37
C VAL A 607 5.90 -21.42 -27.42
N GLY A 608 4.96 -20.50 -27.18
CA GLY A 608 3.52 -20.69 -27.31
C GLY A 608 2.96 -20.12 -28.61
N PRO A 609 1.66 -20.31 -28.90
CA PRO A 609 0.97 -19.70 -30.04
C PRO A 609 0.92 -18.18 -29.91
N ALA A 610 0.83 -17.47 -31.05
CA ALA A 610 0.57 -16.03 -31.05
C ALA A 610 -0.79 -15.70 -30.43
N PHE A 611 -0.94 -14.55 -29.81
CA PHE A 611 -2.25 -14.11 -29.30
C PHE A 611 -3.27 -13.99 -30.44
N ALA A 612 -2.84 -13.53 -31.61
CA ALA A 612 -3.68 -13.51 -32.82
C ALA A 612 -4.17 -14.91 -33.23
N ASP A 613 -3.34 -15.95 -33.13
CA ASP A 613 -3.73 -17.33 -33.44
C ASP A 613 -4.75 -17.85 -32.44
N ILE A 614 -4.59 -17.55 -31.15
CA ILE A 614 -5.54 -17.90 -30.09
C ILE A 614 -6.89 -17.22 -30.37
N SER A 615 -6.86 -15.90 -30.64
CA SER A 615 -8.06 -15.15 -31.02
C SER A 615 -8.75 -15.77 -32.21
N GLY A 616 -8.02 -16.01 -33.33
CA GLY A 616 -8.56 -16.62 -34.53
C GLY A 616 -9.21 -17.99 -34.30
N LYS A 617 -8.67 -18.79 -33.39
CA LYS A 617 -9.20 -20.12 -33.09
C LYS A 617 -10.43 -20.10 -32.18
N TYR A 618 -10.48 -19.22 -31.15
CA TYR A 618 -11.48 -19.34 -30.08
C TYR A 618 -12.52 -18.22 -30.07
N LYS A 619 -12.29 -17.10 -30.75
CA LYS A 619 -13.25 -15.99 -30.82
C LYS A 619 -14.59 -16.45 -31.35
N GLY A 620 -15.68 -16.12 -30.66
CA GLY A 620 -17.03 -16.46 -31.00
C GLY A 620 -17.47 -17.88 -30.63
N GLN A 621 -16.58 -18.72 -30.09
CA GLN A 621 -16.96 -20.04 -29.61
C GLN A 621 -17.63 -19.96 -28.24
N ALA A 622 -18.76 -20.66 -28.05
CA ALA A 622 -19.44 -20.72 -26.77
C ALA A 622 -18.54 -21.35 -25.69
N GLY A 623 -18.41 -20.72 -24.54
CA GLY A 623 -17.58 -21.18 -23.42
C GLY A 623 -16.07 -21.00 -23.61
N ALA A 624 -15.60 -20.39 -24.70
CA ALA A 624 -14.17 -20.16 -24.96
C ALA A 624 -13.48 -19.36 -23.82
N LEU A 625 -14.14 -18.35 -23.30
CA LEU A 625 -13.61 -17.54 -22.20
C LEU A 625 -13.30 -18.42 -20.97
N ASP A 626 -14.28 -19.17 -20.48
CA ASP A 626 -14.09 -20.06 -19.32
C ASP A 626 -13.03 -21.14 -19.59
N GLN A 627 -13.01 -21.71 -20.79
CA GLN A 627 -12.04 -22.71 -21.20
C GLN A 627 -10.61 -22.16 -21.15
N LEU A 628 -10.39 -20.96 -21.68
CA LEU A 628 -9.06 -20.32 -21.72
C LEU A 628 -8.65 -19.83 -20.34
N VAL A 629 -9.56 -19.29 -19.52
CA VAL A 629 -9.30 -18.95 -18.12
C VAL A 629 -8.80 -20.18 -17.36
N GLN A 630 -9.48 -21.35 -17.50
CA GLN A 630 -9.03 -22.58 -16.88
C GLN A 630 -7.68 -23.08 -17.46
N LYS A 631 -7.41 -22.82 -18.74
CA LYS A 631 -6.14 -23.19 -19.38
C LYS A 631 -4.98 -22.38 -18.79
N VAL A 632 -5.16 -21.09 -18.55
CA VAL A 632 -4.15 -20.25 -17.88
C VAL A 632 -3.90 -20.73 -16.46
N LEU A 633 -4.96 -20.98 -15.68
CA LEU A 633 -4.84 -21.37 -14.27
C LEU A 633 -4.22 -22.75 -14.06
N LYS A 634 -4.57 -23.73 -14.94
CA LYS A 634 -4.17 -25.14 -14.79
C LYS A 634 -3.02 -25.57 -15.70
N GLY A 635 -2.69 -24.79 -16.70
CA GLY A 635 -1.67 -25.15 -17.69
C GLY A 635 -2.08 -26.32 -18.59
N GLY A 636 -1.09 -27.00 -19.17
CA GLY A 636 -1.25 -28.23 -19.95
C GLY A 636 -0.83 -28.11 -21.41
N SER A 637 -0.81 -29.25 -22.15
CA SER A 637 -0.37 -29.36 -23.56
C SER A 637 -1.49 -29.88 -24.47
N GLY A 638 -1.18 -30.15 -25.71
CA GLY A 638 -1.96 -30.92 -26.67
C GLY A 638 -2.66 -30.12 -27.76
N VAL A 639 -3.28 -28.98 -27.47
CA VAL A 639 -4.06 -28.18 -28.44
C VAL A 639 -3.17 -27.49 -29.47
N TRP A 640 -1.98 -27.07 -29.07
CA TRP A 640 -0.99 -26.31 -29.86
C TRP A 640 0.34 -27.05 -30.04
N GLY A 641 0.38 -28.34 -29.71
CA GLY A 641 1.57 -29.18 -29.76
C GLY A 641 1.93 -29.80 -28.43
N GLU A 642 3.14 -30.38 -28.35
CA GLU A 642 3.59 -31.10 -27.16
C GLU A 642 4.14 -30.17 -26.04
N VAL A 643 4.52 -28.95 -26.39
CA VAL A 643 5.00 -27.97 -25.40
C VAL A 643 3.88 -27.63 -24.43
N ALA A 644 4.11 -27.88 -23.15
CA ALA A 644 3.11 -27.60 -22.11
C ALA A 644 3.17 -26.12 -21.70
N MET A 645 2.01 -25.48 -21.66
CA MET A 645 1.85 -24.18 -20.99
C MET A 645 1.96 -24.40 -19.48
N PRO A 646 2.81 -23.65 -18.75
CA PRO A 646 2.86 -23.69 -17.30
C PRO A 646 1.50 -23.33 -16.67
N ALA A 647 1.20 -23.86 -15.50
CA ALA A 647 0.04 -23.46 -14.72
C ALA A 647 0.30 -22.15 -13.94
N HIS A 648 -0.69 -21.28 -13.87
CA HIS A 648 -0.63 -20.01 -13.11
C HIS A 648 -1.73 -19.96 -12.03
N PRO A 649 -1.75 -20.90 -11.06
CA PRO A 649 -2.83 -21.01 -10.09
C PRO A 649 -2.90 -19.84 -9.10
N SER A 650 -1.84 -19.06 -9.00
CA SER A 650 -1.75 -17.88 -8.14
C SER A 650 -2.41 -16.63 -8.73
N LEU A 651 -2.67 -16.61 -10.06
CA LEU A 651 -3.34 -15.47 -10.68
C LEU A 651 -4.81 -15.41 -10.25
N PRO A 652 -5.34 -14.21 -9.88
CA PRO A 652 -6.77 -14.04 -9.65
C PRO A 652 -7.60 -14.42 -10.88
N ILE A 653 -8.70 -15.11 -10.68
CA ILE A 653 -9.61 -15.46 -11.77
C ILE A 653 -10.07 -14.22 -12.53
N ALA A 654 -10.36 -13.13 -11.80
CA ALA A 654 -10.77 -11.85 -12.37
C ALA A 654 -9.71 -11.25 -13.31
N ASP A 655 -8.44 -11.31 -12.93
CA ASP A 655 -7.33 -10.79 -13.74
C ASP A 655 -7.16 -11.65 -15.00
N VAL A 656 -7.24 -12.98 -14.86
CA VAL A 656 -7.16 -13.91 -15.99
C VAL A 656 -8.36 -13.73 -16.94
N ASP A 657 -9.57 -13.49 -16.40
CA ASP A 657 -10.78 -13.22 -17.20
C ASP A 657 -10.57 -11.97 -18.09
N VAL A 658 -10.03 -10.89 -17.51
CA VAL A 658 -9.74 -9.64 -18.23
C VAL A 658 -8.65 -9.85 -19.28
N MET A 659 -7.55 -10.55 -18.96
CA MET A 659 -6.48 -10.87 -19.91
C MET A 659 -6.97 -11.73 -21.07
N VAL A 660 -7.76 -12.76 -20.81
CA VAL A 660 -8.30 -13.64 -21.86
C VAL A 660 -9.30 -12.91 -22.75
N LYS A 661 -10.13 -12.02 -22.21
CA LYS A 661 -11.00 -11.13 -23.01
C LYS A 661 -10.19 -10.28 -23.99
N TYR A 662 -9.07 -9.71 -23.54
CA TYR A 662 -8.15 -8.99 -24.42
C TYR A 662 -7.58 -9.90 -25.51
N ILE A 663 -7.08 -11.08 -25.17
CA ILE A 663 -6.50 -12.04 -26.13
C ILE A 663 -7.55 -12.42 -27.19
N LEU A 664 -8.77 -12.74 -26.79
CA LEU A 664 -9.86 -13.07 -27.71
C LEU A 664 -10.21 -11.95 -28.69
N ASN A 665 -9.95 -10.69 -28.32
CA ASN A 665 -10.21 -9.51 -29.13
C ASN A 665 -8.97 -8.91 -29.79
N SER A 666 -7.79 -9.51 -29.62
CA SER A 666 -6.50 -8.94 -30.08
C SER A 666 -6.38 -8.74 -31.59
N THR A 667 -7.20 -9.44 -32.39
CA THR A 667 -7.24 -9.27 -33.87
C THR A 667 -8.24 -8.22 -34.34
N ASP A 668 -8.97 -7.58 -33.45
CA ASP A 668 -10.02 -6.63 -33.79
C ASP A 668 -9.42 -5.23 -34.07
N LYS A 669 -9.38 -4.83 -35.33
CA LYS A 669 -8.85 -3.52 -35.73
C LYS A 669 -9.72 -2.33 -35.31
N THR A 670 -10.97 -2.59 -34.85
CA THR A 670 -11.92 -1.56 -34.38
C THR A 670 -11.72 -1.13 -32.95
N LEU A 671 -10.74 -1.73 -32.24
CA LEU A 671 -10.51 -1.50 -30.81
C LEU A 671 -9.60 -0.30 -30.50
N SER A 672 -9.30 0.57 -31.48
CA SER A 672 -8.40 1.72 -31.24
C SER A 672 -9.01 2.78 -30.31
N SER A 673 -10.30 3.01 -30.36
CA SER A 673 -11.04 3.96 -29.53
C SER A 673 -12.52 3.59 -29.48
N LEU A 674 -13.21 3.93 -28.39
CA LEU A 674 -14.66 3.88 -28.33
C LEU A 674 -15.27 5.07 -29.09
N PRO A 675 -16.55 4.99 -29.52
CA PRO A 675 -17.25 6.15 -30.08
C PRO A 675 -17.27 7.32 -29.08
N VAL A 676 -17.31 8.55 -29.62
CA VAL A 676 -17.39 9.76 -28.76
C VAL A 676 -18.75 9.91 -28.05
N LYS A 677 -19.74 9.12 -28.43
CA LYS A 677 -21.04 9.04 -27.78
C LYS A 677 -21.53 7.61 -27.80
N GLY A 678 -22.03 7.13 -26.66
CA GLY A 678 -22.46 5.75 -26.53
C GLY A 678 -23.02 5.39 -25.19
N GLU A 679 -23.17 4.08 -24.99
CA GLU A 679 -23.59 3.47 -23.74
C GLU A 679 -22.58 2.38 -23.35
N PHE A 680 -22.24 2.35 -22.08
CA PHE A 680 -21.38 1.33 -21.48
C PHE A 680 -22.07 0.70 -20.28
N THR A 681 -22.12 -0.64 -20.25
CA THR A 681 -22.66 -1.38 -19.09
C THR A 681 -21.49 -2.00 -18.33
N PRO A 682 -21.21 -1.53 -17.09
CA PRO A 682 -20.15 -2.10 -16.26
C PRO A 682 -20.43 -3.57 -15.96
N THR A 683 -19.47 -4.44 -16.30
CA THR A 683 -19.52 -5.86 -15.96
C THR A 683 -18.41 -6.18 -14.99
N ILE A 684 -18.76 -6.86 -13.89
CA ILE A 684 -17.76 -7.31 -12.92
C ILE A 684 -17.07 -8.56 -13.47
N PRO A 685 -15.74 -8.60 -13.57
CA PRO A 685 -15.02 -9.81 -13.97
C PRO A 685 -15.33 -10.99 -13.04
N LYS A 686 -15.32 -12.20 -13.59
CA LYS A 686 -15.62 -13.41 -12.81
C LYS A 686 -14.60 -13.57 -11.67
N GLY A 687 -15.10 -13.67 -10.44
CA GLY A 687 -14.26 -13.78 -9.23
C GLY A 687 -13.85 -12.44 -8.60
N ASP A 688 -14.25 -11.30 -9.18
CA ASP A 688 -14.11 -9.99 -8.55
C ASP A 688 -15.27 -9.74 -7.57
N ASN A 689 -15.01 -8.93 -6.53
CA ASN A 689 -16.01 -8.61 -5.50
C ASN A 689 -16.90 -7.41 -5.86
N GLY A 690 -16.65 -6.74 -6.99
CA GLY A 690 -17.38 -5.57 -7.44
C GLY A 690 -17.01 -4.25 -6.75
N ASN A 691 -15.97 -4.25 -5.92
CA ASN A 691 -15.51 -3.05 -5.19
C ASN A 691 -14.45 -2.25 -5.97
N GLY A 692 -14.37 -2.45 -7.26
CA GLY A 692 -13.49 -1.74 -8.16
C GLY A 692 -14.01 -0.37 -8.60
N SER A 693 -13.46 0.14 -9.71
CA SER A 693 -13.85 1.42 -10.30
C SER A 693 -13.96 1.32 -11.81
N VAL A 694 -14.80 2.16 -12.40
CA VAL A 694 -14.86 2.36 -13.85
C VAL A 694 -14.13 3.66 -14.18
N LEU A 695 -13.11 3.57 -15.03
CA LEU A 695 -12.32 4.70 -15.53
C LEU A 695 -12.81 5.04 -16.94
N ILE A 696 -13.31 6.23 -17.12
CA ILE A 696 -13.72 6.78 -18.41
C ILE A 696 -12.76 7.90 -18.75
N ARG A 697 -12.01 7.77 -19.85
CA ARG A 697 -11.02 8.75 -20.28
C ARG A 697 -11.32 9.19 -21.71
N ALA A 698 -11.25 10.49 -21.94
CA ALA A 698 -11.23 11.06 -23.28
C ALA A 698 -9.98 11.94 -23.45
N ALA A 699 -9.35 11.90 -24.60
CA ALA A 699 -8.19 12.73 -24.91
C ALA A 699 -8.21 13.18 -26.36
N PHE A 700 -7.73 14.39 -26.60
CA PHE A 700 -7.55 14.95 -27.94
C PHE A 700 -6.23 15.71 -27.99
N THR A 701 -5.49 15.52 -29.11
CA THR A 701 -4.28 16.27 -29.41
C THR A 701 -4.56 17.15 -30.63
N ASP A 702 -4.42 18.46 -30.45
CA ASP A 702 -4.58 19.43 -31.51
C ASP A 702 -3.43 19.34 -32.55
N ARG A 703 -3.53 20.12 -33.58
CA ARG A 703 -2.46 20.22 -34.58
C ARG A 703 -1.42 21.25 -34.16
N ALA A 704 -0.15 20.90 -34.34
CA ALA A 704 0.91 21.90 -34.25
C ALA A 704 0.65 23.04 -35.22
N VAL A 705 0.74 24.30 -34.74
CA VAL A 705 0.55 25.46 -35.58
C VAL A 705 1.86 25.81 -36.30
N SER A 706 1.84 25.74 -37.65
CA SER A 706 2.99 26.04 -38.50
C SER A 706 3.06 27.54 -38.82
N GLY A 707 4.23 28.15 -38.69
CA GLY A 707 4.48 29.54 -38.94
C GLY A 707 5.96 29.86 -38.96
N ALA A 708 6.32 31.10 -38.73
CA ALA A 708 7.73 31.53 -38.58
C ALA A 708 8.47 30.79 -37.44
N LYS A 709 7.70 30.29 -36.46
CA LYS A 709 8.10 29.32 -35.45
C LYS A 709 7.00 28.26 -35.36
N THR A 710 7.38 26.98 -35.34
CA THR A 710 6.44 25.90 -35.08
C THR A 710 6.04 25.93 -33.61
N ILE A 711 4.74 26.08 -33.34
CA ILE A 711 4.16 25.97 -32.02
C ILE A 711 3.71 24.52 -31.82
N PRO A 712 4.14 23.87 -30.77
CA PRO A 712 3.86 22.45 -30.57
C PRO A 712 2.36 22.18 -30.41
N ALA A 713 1.94 20.99 -30.84
CA ALA A 713 0.62 20.43 -30.52
C ALA A 713 0.47 20.28 -29.00
N GLN A 714 -0.77 20.43 -28.52
CA GLN A 714 -1.11 20.27 -27.12
C GLN A 714 -2.13 19.16 -26.98
N THR A 715 -1.94 18.35 -25.96
CA THR A 715 -2.89 17.27 -25.60
C THR A 715 -3.66 17.68 -24.37
N SER A 716 -4.98 17.63 -24.46
CA SER A 716 -5.85 17.70 -23.30
C SER A 716 -6.58 16.39 -23.11
N GLU A 717 -6.80 16.04 -21.86
CA GLU A 717 -7.56 14.85 -21.50
C GLU A 717 -8.45 15.13 -20.29
N GLU A 718 -9.56 14.42 -20.24
CA GLU A 718 -10.42 14.36 -19.05
C GLU A 718 -10.66 12.92 -18.67
N MET A 719 -10.68 12.67 -17.37
CA MET A 719 -10.93 11.35 -16.79
C MET A 719 -11.99 11.46 -15.72
N VAL A 720 -13.01 10.63 -15.85
CA VAL A 720 -14.04 10.43 -14.81
C VAL A 720 -13.84 9.04 -14.21
N ILE A 721 -13.78 8.98 -12.88
CA ILE A 721 -13.66 7.74 -12.13
C ILE A 721 -14.99 7.53 -11.38
N LEU A 722 -15.72 6.51 -11.77
CA LEU A 722 -16.89 6.05 -11.04
C LEU A 722 -16.45 4.91 -10.11
N ARG A 723 -16.66 5.11 -8.82
CA ARG A 723 -16.32 4.11 -7.79
C ARG A 723 -17.47 3.12 -7.54
N SER A 724 -17.16 2.03 -6.86
CA SER A 724 -18.18 1.14 -6.31
C SER A 724 -19.14 1.90 -5.40
N PRO A 725 -20.45 1.56 -5.38
CA PRO A 725 -21.39 2.12 -4.43
C PRO A 725 -21.18 1.61 -3.00
N GLU A 726 -20.18 0.76 -2.75
CA GLU A 726 -19.76 0.33 -1.43
C GLU A 726 -18.45 1.02 -1.05
N MET A 727 -18.46 1.81 0.03
CA MET A 727 -17.33 2.56 0.55
C MET A 727 -16.95 2.08 1.95
N ASN A 728 -15.68 2.21 2.32
CA ASN A 728 -15.23 1.94 3.68
C ASN A 728 -15.29 3.23 4.52
N ALA A 729 -15.88 3.16 5.70
CA ALA A 729 -15.96 4.30 6.62
C ALA A 729 -14.55 4.82 7.04
N ALA A 730 -13.57 3.93 7.13
CA ALA A 730 -12.20 4.29 7.46
C ALA A 730 -11.48 5.10 6.36
N GLU A 731 -12.03 5.16 5.15
CA GLU A 731 -11.52 5.98 4.03
C GLU A 731 -12.05 7.42 4.03
N ALA A 732 -12.84 7.79 5.03
CA ALA A 732 -13.36 9.14 5.13
C ALA A 732 -12.23 10.18 5.18
N PRO A 733 -12.18 11.15 4.24
CA PRO A 733 -11.15 12.19 4.24
C PRO A 733 -11.26 13.17 5.42
N ILE A 734 -12.44 13.24 6.00
CA ILE A 734 -12.71 14.09 7.16
C ILE A 734 -13.17 13.20 8.32
N VAL A 735 -12.37 13.21 9.40
CA VAL A 735 -12.68 12.48 10.64
C VAL A 735 -12.52 13.43 11.83
N LYS A 736 -13.54 13.56 12.67
CA LYS A 736 -13.47 14.35 13.90
C LYS A 736 -14.12 13.64 15.06
N GLY A 737 -13.35 13.43 16.12
CA GLY A 737 -13.83 12.84 17.38
C GLY A 737 -14.19 11.34 17.27
N ALA A 738 -13.60 10.61 16.30
CA ALA A 738 -13.74 9.17 16.16
C ALA A 738 -12.37 8.51 16.07
N GLU A 739 -12.29 7.23 16.43
CA GLU A 739 -11.06 6.44 16.39
C GLU A 739 -11.16 5.36 15.32
N LEU A 740 -10.02 5.00 14.71
CA LEU A 740 -9.89 3.85 13.82
C LEU A 740 -9.52 2.62 14.65
N LYS A 741 -10.28 1.54 14.47
CA LYS A 741 -10.04 0.25 15.13
C LYS A 741 -9.93 -0.86 14.10
N ALA A 742 -8.82 -1.59 14.11
CA ALA A 742 -8.65 -2.76 13.25
C ALA A 742 -9.75 -3.80 13.56
N LEU A 743 -10.37 -4.33 12.51
CA LEU A 743 -11.27 -5.46 12.63
C LEU A 743 -10.41 -6.71 12.84
N GLY A 744 -10.55 -7.38 13.97
CA GLY A 744 -9.66 -8.40 14.57
C GLY A 744 -9.30 -9.65 13.73
N VAL A 745 -9.46 -9.60 12.39
CA VAL A 745 -8.99 -10.61 11.45
C VAL A 745 -8.24 -9.87 10.35
N ALA A 746 -7.01 -10.27 10.10
CA ALA A 746 -6.19 -9.73 9.02
C ALA A 746 -6.94 -9.74 7.67
N GLY A 747 -6.97 -8.62 6.97
CA GLY A 747 -7.66 -8.46 5.69
C GLY A 747 -9.13 -8.03 5.77
N LEU A 748 -9.73 -7.86 6.96
CA LEU A 748 -11.09 -7.31 7.09
C LEU A 748 -11.14 -5.79 7.11
N GLY A 749 -10.00 -5.11 7.24
CA GLY A 749 -9.91 -3.66 7.25
C GLY A 749 -10.12 -3.05 8.64
N PHE A 750 -10.52 -1.77 8.66
CA PHE A 750 -10.75 -1.01 9.87
C PHE A 750 -12.23 -0.66 10.01
N SER A 751 -12.68 -0.54 11.24
CA SER A 751 -13.92 0.14 11.60
C SER A 751 -13.61 1.49 12.21
N VAL A 752 -14.56 2.40 12.12
CA VAL A 752 -14.55 3.65 12.85
C VAL A 752 -15.35 3.46 14.12
N VAL A 753 -14.81 3.94 15.24
CA VAL A 753 -15.47 3.95 16.55
C VAL A 753 -15.80 5.40 16.88
N PRO A 754 -17.03 5.85 16.61
CA PRO A 754 -17.46 7.21 16.92
C PRO A 754 -17.79 7.40 18.39
N PHE A 755 -17.55 8.61 18.87
CA PHE A 755 -17.98 9.12 20.18
C PHE A 755 -19.08 10.17 20.01
N ALA A 756 -19.71 10.60 21.09
CA ALA A 756 -20.77 11.60 21.02
C ALA A 756 -20.28 12.91 20.36
N ASN A 757 -21.05 13.40 19.39
CA ASN A 757 -20.75 14.58 18.56
C ASN A 757 -19.55 14.44 17.62
N SER A 758 -19.07 13.22 17.37
CA SER A 758 -18.12 12.95 16.32
C SER A 758 -18.78 12.95 14.95
N TYR A 759 -17.98 13.09 13.89
CA TYR A 759 -18.45 12.94 12.52
C TYR A 759 -17.40 12.44 11.56
N LEU A 760 -17.87 11.83 10.47
CA LEU A 760 -17.11 11.49 9.26
C LEU A 760 -17.64 12.30 8.08
N GLY A 761 -16.76 12.77 7.20
CA GLY A 761 -17.15 13.48 5.98
C GLY A 761 -16.54 12.87 4.72
N PHE A 762 -17.33 12.83 3.66
CA PHE A 762 -16.94 12.43 2.32
C PHE A 762 -17.28 13.54 1.34
N ASN A 763 -16.31 13.97 0.53
CA ASN A 763 -16.47 15.08 -0.37
C ASN A 763 -17.05 14.63 -1.73
N ASP A 764 -17.79 15.54 -2.40
CA ASP A 764 -18.23 15.39 -3.79
C ASP A 764 -19.01 14.10 -4.10
N ILE A 765 -19.89 13.68 -3.22
CA ILE A 765 -20.76 12.52 -3.44
C ILE A 765 -22.00 12.94 -4.23
N ASP A 766 -22.16 12.40 -5.44
CA ASP A 766 -23.38 12.60 -6.23
C ASP A 766 -24.50 11.72 -5.70
N LEU A 767 -25.59 12.37 -5.27
CA LEU A 767 -26.78 11.71 -4.74
C LEU A 767 -27.88 11.51 -5.79
N ALA A 768 -27.63 11.89 -7.05
CA ALA A 768 -28.59 11.68 -8.13
C ALA A 768 -28.99 10.19 -8.25
N GLY A 769 -30.30 9.93 -8.13
CA GLY A 769 -30.86 8.59 -8.17
C GLY A 769 -30.60 7.72 -6.95
N ILE A 770 -29.93 8.21 -5.91
CA ILE A 770 -29.70 7.45 -4.65
C ILE A 770 -30.95 7.57 -3.77
N SER A 771 -31.56 6.42 -3.45
CA SER A 771 -32.77 6.36 -2.63
C SER A 771 -32.53 5.79 -1.23
N VAL A 772 -31.51 4.94 -1.08
CA VAL A 772 -31.20 4.27 0.17
C VAL A 772 -29.69 4.27 0.43
N ILE A 773 -29.31 4.51 1.68
CA ILE A 773 -27.95 4.24 2.19
C ILE A 773 -28.05 3.16 3.26
N GLU A 774 -27.25 2.11 3.15
CA GLU A 774 -27.07 1.10 4.17
C GLU A 774 -25.73 1.28 4.86
N LEU A 775 -25.74 1.24 6.20
CA LEU A 775 -24.53 1.34 7.01
C LEU A 775 -24.30 0.02 7.76
N ASN A 776 -23.10 -0.51 7.66
CA ASN A 776 -22.68 -1.60 8.54
C ASN A 776 -22.21 -1.01 9.87
N ALA A 777 -23.18 -0.71 10.74
CA ALA A 777 -22.97 -0.13 12.06
C ALA A 777 -23.56 -1.05 13.14
N SER A 778 -22.87 -1.21 14.26
CA SER A 778 -23.27 -2.09 15.36
C SER A 778 -22.80 -1.56 16.71
N ALA A 779 -23.70 -1.50 17.68
CA ALA A 779 -23.37 -1.21 19.08
C ALA A 779 -23.38 -2.52 19.88
N GLN A 780 -22.23 -2.93 20.41
CA GLN A 780 -22.09 -4.17 21.15
C GLN A 780 -21.64 -3.89 22.59
N LYS A 781 -22.39 -4.39 23.56
CA LYS A 781 -22.10 -4.20 25.00
C LYS A 781 -20.70 -4.70 25.38
N ARG A 782 -20.24 -5.81 24.81
CA ARG A 782 -18.90 -6.37 25.04
C ARG A 782 -17.76 -5.43 24.60
N GLU A 783 -18.04 -4.50 23.69
CA GLU A 783 -17.10 -3.48 23.18
C GLU A 783 -17.21 -2.16 23.95
N GLY A 784 -18.08 -2.11 24.99
CA GLY A 784 -18.37 -0.90 25.75
C GLY A 784 -19.25 0.10 25.02
N SER A 785 -19.79 -0.27 23.86
CA SER A 785 -20.66 0.60 23.07
C SER A 785 -22.02 0.82 23.71
N VAL A 786 -22.54 2.04 23.62
CA VAL A 786 -23.80 2.47 24.24
C VAL A 786 -24.90 2.78 23.25
N GLY A 787 -24.67 2.61 21.97
CA GLY A 787 -25.60 2.98 20.91
C GLY A 787 -25.70 4.49 20.73
N GLY A 788 -26.63 4.90 19.89
CA GLY A 788 -26.88 6.31 19.59
C GLY A 788 -27.48 6.53 18.22
N LYS A 789 -27.67 7.79 17.90
CA LYS A 789 -28.26 8.25 16.66
C LYS A 789 -27.21 8.58 15.62
N ILE A 790 -27.44 8.17 14.38
CA ILE A 790 -26.66 8.61 13.22
C ILE A 790 -27.54 9.57 12.41
N GLU A 791 -27.02 10.75 12.12
CA GLU A 791 -27.62 11.73 11.22
C GLU A 791 -26.76 11.89 9.98
N ILE A 792 -27.38 11.91 8.81
CA ILE A 792 -26.68 12.17 7.53
C ILE A 792 -26.98 13.62 7.14
N HIS A 793 -25.94 14.44 7.09
CA HIS A 793 -25.99 15.86 6.76
C HIS A 793 -25.32 16.14 5.42
N LEU A 794 -25.81 17.20 4.74
CA LEU A 794 -25.21 17.71 3.50
C LEU A 794 -24.33 18.94 3.77
N ASP A 795 -23.23 19.03 3.08
CA ASP A 795 -22.31 20.16 2.91
C ASP A 795 -21.61 20.64 4.19
N SER A 796 -22.07 20.22 5.34
CA SER A 796 -21.41 20.46 6.63
C SER A 796 -21.96 19.53 7.72
N PRO A 797 -21.23 19.33 8.84
CA PRO A 797 -21.74 18.51 9.97
C PRO A 797 -22.99 19.06 10.65
N THR A 798 -23.36 20.30 10.34
CA THR A 798 -24.57 20.99 10.84
C THR A 798 -25.53 21.40 9.72
N GLY A 799 -25.30 20.91 8.51
CA GLY A 799 -26.12 21.19 7.33
C GLY A 799 -27.44 20.45 7.33
N PRO A 800 -28.20 20.53 6.22
CA PRO A 800 -29.50 19.88 6.08
C PRO A 800 -29.41 18.38 6.33
N ILE A 801 -30.37 17.85 7.13
CA ILE A 801 -30.45 16.41 7.42
C ILE A 801 -31.26 15.71 6.34
N VAL A 802 -30.68 14.71 5.70
CA VAL A 802 -31.32 13.87 4.67
C VAL A 802 -31.70 12.48 5.16
N GLY A 803 -31.14 12.04 6.29
CA GLY A 803 -31.46 10.76 6.90
C GLY A 803 -31.14 10.71 8.38
N THR A 804 -31.91 9.96 9.14
CA THR A 804 -31.66 9.73 10.59
C THR A 804 -32.06 8.33 10.98
N GLN A 805 -31.21 7.65 11.78
CA GLN A 805 -31.51 6.33 12.33
C GLN A 805 -30.89 6.14 13.73
N GLU A 806 -31.58 5.39 14.59
CA GLU A 806 -31.04 4.93 15.87
C GLU A 806 -30.32 3.60 15.71
N VAL A 807 -29.22 3.45 16.41
CA VAL A 807 -28.46 2.21 16.55
C VAL A 807 -28.51 1.77 18.00
N GLU A 808 -29.38 0.81 18.28
CA GLU A 808 -29.56 0.27 19.63
C GLU A 808 -28.44 -0.72 19.99
N ILE A 809 -28.23 -0.93 21.31
CA ILE A 809 -27.28 -1.95 21.78
C ILE A 809 -27.79 -3.32 21.33
N ALA A 810 -26.98 -4.03 20.57
CA ALA A 810 -27.32 -5.36 20.07
C ALA A 810 -27.48 -6.35 21.23
N PRO A 811 -28.48 -7.26 21.19
CA PRO A 811 -28.61 -8.33 22.17
C PRO A 811 -27.35 -9.18 22.23
N GLN A 812 -27.04 -9.66 23.42
CA GLN A 812 -25.88 -10.56 23.62
C GLN A 812 -26.11 -11.87 22.86
N VAL A 813 -25.14 -12.27 22.05
CA VAL A 813 -25.18 -13.52 21.29
C VAL A 813 -24.69 -14.65 22.16
N ASP A 814 -25.47 -15.71 22.26
CA ASP A 814 -25.02 -16.98 22.81
C ASP A 814 -24.16 -17.70 21.74
N ILE A 815 -22.86 -17.49 21.83
CA ILE A 815 -21.88 -18.03 20.86
C ILE A 815 -21.92 -19.55 20.85
N ALA A 816 -22.10 -20.19 22.01
CA ALA A 816 -22.12 -21.65 22.12
C ALA A 816 -23.33 -22.21 21.34
N LYS A 817 -24.48 -21.58 21.46
CA LYS A 817 -25.69 -21.96 20.72
C LYS A 817 -25.51 -21.78 19.20
N VAL A 818 -24.97 -20.64 18.77
CA VAL A 818 -24.74 -20.36 17.33
C VAL A 818 -23.72 -21.32 16.73
N MET A 819 -22.64 -21.62 17.44
CA MET A 819 -21.62 -22.58 16.98
C MET A 819 -22.21 -24.00 16.89
N ALA A 820 -23.05 -24.41 17.85
CA ALA A 820 -23.75 -25.70 17.80
C ALA A 820 -24.72 -25.78 16.61
N GLU A 821 -25.44 -24.70 16.31
CA GLU A 821 -26.32 -24.60 15.14
C GLU A 821 -25.51 -24.73 13.84
N MET A 822 -24.37 -24.03 13.71
CA MET A 822 -23.49 -24.10 12.55
C MET A 822 -22.86 -25.50 12.37
N GLU A 823 -22.47 -26.16 13.45
CA GLU A 823 -22.00 -27.55 13.41
C GLU A 823 -23.10 -28.52 12.97
N SER A 824 -24.32 -28.32 13.46
CA SER A 824 -25.49 -29.11 13.04
C SER A 824 -25.80 -28.93 11.54
N GLU A 825 -25.76 -27.68 11.05
CA GLU A 825 -25.92 -27.36 9.62
C GLU A 825 -24.82 -28.02 8.77
N LYS A 826 -23.56 -28.01 9.22
CA LYS A 826 -22.44 -28.70 8.56
C LYS A 826 -22.66 -30.23 8.50
N LYS A 827 -23.11 -30.84 9.59
CA LYS A 827 -23.38 -32.29 9.65
C LYS A 827 -24.54 -32.72 8.76
N ASN A 828 -25.53 -31.86 8.56
CA ASN A 828 -26.74 -32.14 7.79
C ASN A 828 -26.65 -31.70 6.31
N ALA A 829 -25.52 -31.15 5.87
CA ALA A 829 -25.34 -30.67 4.50
C ALA A 829 -25.21 -31.81 3.51
N LYS A 830 -25.88 -31.67 2.38
CA LYS A 830 -25.78 -32.65 1.28
C LYS A 830 -24.43 -32.51 0.57
N PRO A 831 -23.85 -33.59 0.00
CA PRO A 831 -22.63 -33.51 -0.79
C PRO A 831 -22.77 -32.48 -1.92
N GLY A 832 -21.85 -31.52 -1.94
CA GLY A 832 -21.85 -30.41 -2.92
C GLY A 832 -22.65 -29.17 -2.53
N GLN A 833 -23.30 -29.16 -1.38
CA GLN A 833 -24.01 -27.97 -0.86
C GLN A 833 -23.01 -27.00 -0.23
N VAL A 834 -22.89 -25.81 -0.79
CA VAL A 834 -22.09 -24.70 -0.22
C VAL A 834 -22.81 -24.16 1.02
N ILE A 835 -22.26 -24.41 2.20
CA ILE A 835 -22.76 -23.80 3.44
C ILE A 835 -22.17 -22.41 3.54
N LYS A 836 -23.04 -21.41 3.51
CA LYS A 836 -22.63 -20.01 3.75
C LYS A 836 -22.13 -19.90 5.19
N GLN A 837 -20.86 -19.61 5.35
CA GLN A 837 -20.26 -19.38 6.67
C GLN A 837 -20.92 -18.15 7.28
N ARG A 838 -21.73 -18.32 8.34
CA ARG A 838 -22.37 -17.23 9.07
C ARG A 838 -21.35 -16.64 10.05
N ASN A 839 -21.23 -15.32 10.06
CA ASN A 839 -20.56 -14.62 11.15
C ASN A 839 -21.58 -14.43 12.29
N PRO A 840 -21.40 -15.04 13.48
CA PRO A 840 -22.36 -14.91 14.58
C PRO A 840 -22.51 -13.46 15.07
N PHE A 841 -21.61 -12.58 14.69
CA PHE A 841 -21.63 -11.15 15.03
C PHE A 841 -22.13 -10.25 13.90
N GLU A 842 -22.43 -10.81 12.74
CA GLU A 842 -23.02 -10.07 11.64
C GLU A 842 -24.40 -9.55 12.01
N ARG A 843 -24.61 -8.26 11.77
CA ARG A 843 -25.89 -7.58 12.05
C ARG A 843 -26.50 -7.09 10.74
N PRO A 844 -27.83 -7.01 10.67
CA PRO A 844 -28.48 -6.33 9.55
C PRO A 844 -27.93 -4.91 9.43
N PRO A 845 -27.72 -4.42 8.20
CA PRO A 845 -27.29 -3.03 8.00
C PRO A 845 -28.37 -2.05 8.47
N VAL A 846 -27.93 -0.91 8.98
CA VAL A 846 -28.80 0.22 9.34
C VAL A 846 -29.19 0.94 8.05
N LYS A 847 -30.48 1.00 7.75
CA LYS A 847 -31.01 1.54 6.49
C LYS A 847 -31.53 2.96 6.67
N PHE A 848 -31.11 3.85 5.77
CA PHE A 848 -31.57 5.21 5.65
C PHE A 848 -32.29 5.36 4.32
N THR A 849 -33.57 5.69 4.37
CA THR A 849 -34.30 6.16 3.17
C THR A 849 -34.04 7.64 3.04
N LEU A 850 -33.44 8.05 1.93
CA LEU A 850 -33.11 9.44 1.68
C LEU A 850 -34.26 10.20 1.10
N LYS A 851 -34.34 11.49 1.41
CA LYS A 851 -35.12 12.44 0.61
C LYS A 851 -34.45 12.56 -0.77
N PRO A 852 -35.22 12.66 -1.86
CA PRO A 852 -34.67 12.90 -3.18
C PRO A 852 -33.74 14.12 -3.16
N THR A 853 -32.48 13.88 -3.52
CA THR A 853 -31.42 14.89 -3.52
C THR A 853 -30.66 14.77 -4.83
N GLU A 854 -30.42 15.87 -5.49
CA GLU A 854 -29.79 15.94 -6.79
C GLU A 854 -28.38 16.58 -6.66
N GLY A 855 -27.44 16.09 -7.45
CA GLY A 855 -26.11 16.68 -7.58
C GLY A 855 -25.11 16.20 -6.56
N LYS A 856 -23.93 16.83 -6.58
CA LYS A 856 -22.80 16.51 -5.71
C LYS A 856 -22.87 17.31 -4.42
N HIS A 857 -22.68 16.61 -3.30
CA HIS A 857 -22.66 17.16 -1.96
C HIS A 857 -21.50 16.59 -1.15
N ASP A 858 -21.02 17.34 -0.20
CA ASP A 858 -20.22 16.79 0.88
C ASP A 858 -21.18 16.09 1.87
N LEU A 859 -20.93 14.81 2.13
CA LEU A 859 -21.81 13.98 2.93
C LEU A 859 -21.18 13.73 4.30
N TYR A 860 -21.88 14.14 5.37
CA TYR A 860 -21.41 13.99 6.75
C TYR A 860 -22.29 13.01 7.52
N PHE A 861 -21.65 12.00 8.13
CA PHE A 861 -22.28 11.09 9.10
C PHE A 861 -21.96 11.60 10.50
N VAL A 862 -22.97 12.11 11.20
CA VAL A 862 -22.83 12.72 12.53
C VAL A 862 -23.41 11.78 13.57
N PHE A 863 -22.66 11.50 14.63
CA PHE A 863 -23.00 10.54 15.66
C PHE A 863 -23.39 11.25 16.95
N LYS A 864 -24.57 10.95 17.49
CA LYS A 864 -25.13 11.63 18.67
C LYS A 864 -25.60 10.65 19.73
N ASN A 865 -25.30 10.95 20.96
CA ASN A 865 -25.92 10.36 22.15
C ASN A 865 -25.71 11.30 23.34
N ASP A 866 -26.73 12.01 23.76
CA ASP A 866 -26.66 13.02 24.82
C ASP A 866 -26.39 12.40 26.21
N ASN A 867 -26.63 11.09 26.36
CA ASN A 867 -26.40 10.35 27.60
C ASN A 867 -25.02 9.68 27.68
N ALA A 868 -24.23 9.69 26.58
CA ALA A 868 -22.92 9.06 26.55
C ALA A 868 -21.86 9.95 27.23
N LYS A 869 -20.94 9.32 27.95
CA LYS A 869 -19.73 10.02 28.44
C LYS A 869 -18.78 10.32 27.27
N ALA A 870 -17.96 11.36 27.40
CA ALA A 870 -17.08 11.84 26.33
C ALA A 870 -16.14 10.75 25.73
N ILE A 871 -15.72 9.80 26.56
CA ILE A 871 -14.80 8.70 26.16
C ILE A 871 -15.54 7.38 25.90
N GLN A 872 -16.86 7.39 25.82
CA GLN A 872 -17.67 6.18 25.68
C GLN A 872 -17.99 5.95 24.21
N PRO A 873 -17.57 4.81 23.62
CA PRO A 873 -17.83 4.51 22.22
C PRO A 873 -19.33 4.33 21.99
N LEU A 874 -19.85 4.89 20.91
CA LEU A 874 -21.26 4.73 20.57
C LEU A 874 -21.51 3.40 19.86
N MET A 875 -20.72 3.11 18.85
CA MET A 875 -20.85 1.93 17.99
C MET A 875 -19.55 1.64 17.24
N SER A 876 -19.53 0.55 16.49
CA SER A 876 -18.54 0.27 15.46
C SER A 876 -19.18 0.48 14.10
N PHE A 877 -18.50 1.17 13.19
CA PHE A 877 -19.01 1.55 11.88
C PHE A 877 -17.95 1.27 10.80
N SER A 878 -18.26 0.44 9.80
CA SER A 878 -17.24 -0.04 8.86
C SER A 878 -17.54 0.25 7.39
N LYS A 879 -18.77 0.05 6.93
CA LYS A 879 -19.14 0.17 5.51
C LYS A 879 -20.37 1.03 5.28
N ILE A 880 -20.36 1.69 4.13
CA ILE A 880 -21.45 2.52 3.60
C ILE A 880 -21.78 1.97 2.23
N LYS A 881 -23.04 1.68 1.96
CA LYS A 881 -23.49 1.19 0.66
C LYS A 881 -24.67 2.00 0.15
N PHE A 882 -24.54 2.47 -1.09
CA PHE A 882 -25.53 3.32 -1.75
C PHE A 882 -26.38 2.50 -2.73
N PHE A 883 -27.66 2.77 -2.78
CA PHE A 883 -28.61 2.10 -3.67
C PHE A 883 -29.46 3.12 -4.43
N GLN A 884 -29.70 2.82 -5.70
CA GLN A 884 -30.60 3.56 -6.56
C GLN A 884 -32.05 3.14 -6.37
#